data_38adf0f750666668e283b3accd908f2e
#
_entry.id   38adf0f750666668e283b3accd908f2e
#
_cell.length_a   1.000
_cell.length_b   1.000
_cell.length_c   1.000
_cell.angle_alpha   90.00
_cell.angle_beta   90.00
_cell.angle_gamma   90.00
#
_symmetry.space_group_name_H-M   'P 1'
#
loop_
_entity.id
_entity.type
_entity.pdbx_description
1 polymer ?
#
loop_
_entity_poly.entity_id
_entity_poly.type
_entity_poly.pdbx_seq_one_letter_code
_entity_poly.pdbx_strand_id
1 'polypeptide(L)'
;MKKEAIQKLVSPLSGEEAVREKLAAHLEELFSALAPEKMGEEYRAALRTENAPAAVRAAAEYFRKKPEAPLPDLRDPAGFDRERADRAVKGEMREVNVDWTFPGGKIDFLFDPTLIRGPRNHEWLWQFNRHSYWSDMAFAWRATGDEIYAKAFEKQLLSWIAGTDCPEKDWNAPGSAWRTIECGIRLLGSWQTAFQIFRRSGEVSDLALLLMLASMRRQALHLAAHPQSANWLMMECNGIYAFSSLYPEFREAEELRKLSAARVTSEMEKQILPDGMHYELSPDYHSVVTGCVLRIYELACLTGSRDSFPPRFAELAESTVMAAVRRSAPGLTQPRTNDCYTIPTAAFTGIAARTLPPRPEYDYINSRRKTGRPPEGKTASAFFPWAGFAVMRSGWEEDALYLSFDVGPLGQGHWHQDKLNINLYQGARELIFDDGGGQYEISDARTYGVSAFDHNTALADGLGQNRDGPRVSPEKIDAGWISEEPFDYAEGTYEDGFGPEKKKLARHTRRVRFEKPDFFLIRDELTSRDEREHVYELLFHLDTLRFTRPESFPGAILSNFGGECEILILPLAVAGEEEPTAVSGRTGAGMRGWYVGRNEATLHPALTVGRKSFPAKDHVFHTLLVPVRRGERLPEIALTGDTLHVTFRGKSRVLDLSALWKPEGEDGAE
;
A
#
# COMPACT_ATOMS: atom_id res chain seq x y z
N MET A 1 11.42 45.11 -3.12
CA MET A 1 11.21 45.79 -1.81
C MET A 1 12.55 45.86 -1.08
N LYS A 2 12.76 46.89 -0.24
CA LYS A 2 14.03 47.03 0.52
C LYS A 2 14.07 45.98 1.64
N LYS A 3 15.20 45.30 1.79
CA LYS A 3 15.46 44.26 2.80
C LYS A 3 15.14 44.73 4.20
N GLU A 4 15.57 45.93 4.58
CA GLU A 4 15.30 46.54 5.89
C GLU A 4 13.80 46.68 6.22
N ALA A 5 12.98 46.97 5.20
CA ALA A 5 11.53 47.09 5.38
C ALA A 5 10.89 45.72 5.67
N ILE A 6 11.36 44.65 5.03
CA ILE A 6 10.90 43.29 5.29
C ILE A 6 11.36 42.81 6.67
N GLN A 7 12.59 43.09 7.08
CA GLN A 7 13.11 42.74 8.41
C GLN A 7 12.29 43.39 9.53
N LYS A 8 11.83 44.66 9.35
CA LYS A 8 10.92 45.30 10.32
C LYS A 8 9.57 44.59 10.43
N LEU A 9 9.05 44.05 9.34
CA LEU A 9 7.75 43.32 9.34
C LEU A 9 7.79 42.02 10.14
N VAL A 10 8.90 41.27 10.05
CA VAL A 10 9.04 39.99 10.78
C VAL A 10 9.53 40.17 12.21
N SER A 11 9.91 41.36 12.64
CA SER A 11 10.46 41.59 13.98
C SER A 11 9.53 41.17 15.13
N PRO A 12 8.18 41.26 15.03
CA PRO A 12 7.29 40.77 16.06
C PRO A 12 7.19 39.25 16.16
N LEU A 13 7.62 38.49 15.12
CA LEU A 13 7.45 37.04 15.06
C LEU A 13 8.47 36.27 15.90
N SER A 14 9.63 36.86 16.20
CA SER A 14 10.65 36.20 17.03
C SER A 14 11.55 37.22 17.73
N GLY A 15 11.96 36.92 18.95
CA GLY A 15 13.00 37.64 19.69
C GLY A 15 14.42 37.36 19.17
N GLU A 16 14.62 36.25 18.45
CA GLU A 16 15.93 35.82 17.97
C GLU A 16 16.26 36.43 16.60
N GLU A 17 17.44 37.06 16.48
CA GLU A 17 17.86 37.75 15.26
C GLU A 17 17.99 36.80 14.07
N ALA A 18 18.64 35.66 14.25
CA ALA A 18 18.80 34.64 13.22
C ALA A 18 17.45 34.12 12.63
N VAL A 19 16.44 33.94 13.50
CA VAL A 19 15.09 33.55 13.07
C VAL A 19 14.45 34.69 12.25
N ARG A 20 14.56 35.94 12.69
CA ARG A 20 14.03 37.09 11.92
C ARG A 20 14.69 37.22 10.55
N GLU A 21 16.00 37.07 10.47
CA GLU A 21 16.74 37.11 9.20
C GLU A 21 16.26 36.00 8.25
N LYS A 22 16.07 34.77 8.76
CA LYS A 22 15.53 33.65 8.00
C LYS A 22 14.12 33.93 7.48
N LEU A 23 13.20 34.38 8.33
CA LEU A 23 11.82 34.70 7.93
C LEU A 23 11.78 35.85 6.92
N ALA A 24 12.63 36.85 7.07
CA ALA A 24 12.78 37.95 6.10
C ALA A 24 13.26 37.43 4.75
N ALA A 25 14.27 36.56 4.72
CA ALA A 25 14.78 35.97 3.49
C ALA A 25 13.67 35.16 2.76
N HIS A 26 12.84 34.40 3.49
CA HIS A 26 11.71 33.66 2.92
C HIS A 26 10.69 34.59 2.25
N LEU A 27 10.39 35.74 2.85
CA LEU A 27 9.51 36.74 2.26
C LEU A 27 10.14 37.44 1.04
N GLU A 28 11.44 37.77 1.10
CA GLU A 28 12.15 38.33 -0.03
C GLU A 28 12.12 37.41 -1.25
N GLU A 29 12.39 36.12 -1.05
CA GLU A 29 12.27 35.08 -2.07
C GLU A 29 10.85 34.98 -2.62
N LEU A 30 9.82 34.97 -1.75
CA LEU A 30 8.42 34.95 -2.15
C LEU A 30 8.08 36.12 -3.09
N PHE A 31 8.39 37.36 -2.66
CA PHE A 31 8.05 38.54 -3.44
C PHE A 31 8.82 38.62 -4.77
N SER A 32 10.02 38.07 -4.84
CA SER A 32 10.78 37.98 -6.09
C SER A 32 10.19 36.96 -7.06
N ALA A 33 9.57 35.89 -6.53
CA ALA A 33 9.01 34.79 -7.30
C ALA A 33 7.57 35.05 -7.78
N LEU A 34 6.81 35.90 -7.10
CA LEU A 34 5.46 36.26 -7.54
C LEU A 34 5.53 37.11 -8.84
N ALA A 35 4.68 36.80 -9.80
CA ALA A 35 4.50 37.54 -11.06
C ALA A 35 3.48 38.67 -10.84
N PRO A 36 3.86 39.95 -10.77
CA PRO A 36 2.94 41.03 -10.43
C PRO A 36 1.79 41.18 -11.43
N GLU A 37 1.98 40.80 -12.67
CA GLU A 37 0.97 40.82 -13.72
C GLU A 37 -0.17 39.84 -13.48
N LYS A 38 0.06 38.78 -12.69
CA LYS A 38 -0.93 37.80 -12.29
C LYS A 38 -1.60 38.13 -10.95
N MET A 39 -1.08 39.15 -10.24
CA MET A 39 -1.62 39.62 -8.98
C MET A 39 -2.55 40.83 -9.21
N GLY A 40 -3.37 41.17 -8.24
CA GLY A 40 -4.26 42.33 -8.31
C GLY A 40 -3.55 43.68 -8.41
N GLU A 41 -4.30 44.73 -8.83
CA GLU A 41 -3.75 46.10 -8.99
C GLU A 41 -3.21 46.67 -7.67
N GLU A 42 -3.87 46.35 -6.54
CA GLU A 42 -3.42 46.82 -5.22
C GLU A 42 -2.00 46.32 -4.89
N TYR A 43 -1.70 45.07 -5.22
CA TYR A 43 -0.35 44.53 -5.05
C TYR A 43 0.65 45.24 -5.96
N ARG A 44 0.32 45.44 -7.25
CA ARG A 44 1.17 46.17 -8.19
C ARG A 44 1.44 47.61 -7.75
N ALA A 45 0.41 48.31 -7.25
CA ALA A 45 0.54 49.66 -6.74
C ALA A 45 1.48 49.75 -5.53
N ALA A 46 1.33 48.79 -4.58
CA ALA A 46 2.20 48.69 -3.41
C ALA A 46 3.67 48.45 -3.78
N LEU A 47 3.93 47.63 -4.82
CA LEU A 47 5.28 47.43 -5.35
C LEU A 47 5.86 48.67 -5.97
N ARG A 48 5.09 49.44 -6.79
CA ARG A 48 5.54 50.68 -7.40
C ARG A 48 5.94 51.74 -6.37
N THR A 49 5.27 51.74 -5.23
CA THR A 49 5.56 52.71 -4.14
C THR A 49 6.58 52.19 -3.13
N GLU A 50 7.16 51.00 -3.34
CA GLU A 50 8.06 50.32 -2.43
C GLU A 50 7.53 50.16 -1.00
N ASN A 51 6.20 50.15 -0.82
CA ASN A 51 5.55 50.05 0.47
C ASN A 51 5.42 48.60 0.89
N ALA A 52 6.37 48.07 1.64
CA ALA A 52 6.40 46.67 2.07
C ALA A 52 5.17 46.26 2.92
N PRO A 53 4.70 47.02 3.92
CA PRO A 53 3.46 46.67 4.64
C PRO A 53 2.21 46.60 3.73
N ALA A 54 2.10 47.52 2.76
CA ALA A 54 0.99 47.49 1.80
C ALA A 54 1.12 46.31 0.85
N ALA A 55 2.31 45.94 0.39
CA ALA A 55 2.54 44.79 -0.46
C ALA A 55 2.22 43.47 0.25
N VAL A 56 2.57 43.31 1.54
CA VAL A 56 2.21 42.17 2.37
C VAL A 56 0.68 42.05 2.48
N ARG A 57 -0.01 43.14 2.86
CA ARG A 57 -1.47 43.11 2.96
C ARG A 57 -2.15 42.78 1.64
N ALA A 58 -1.73 43.43 0.56
CA ALA A 58 -2.33 43.22 -0.77
C ALA A 58 -2.10 41.79 -1.28
N ALA A 59 -0.90 41.22 -1.07
CA ALA A 59 -0.63 39.84 -1.44
C ALA A 59 -1.45 38.86 -0.60
N ALA A 60 -1.50 39.03 0.71
CA ALA A 60 -2.28 38.16 1.60
C ALA A 60 -3.79 38.24 1.27
N GLU A 61 -4.30 39.45 1.06
CA GLU A 61 -5.71 39.67 0.69
C GLU A 61 -6.05 39.04 -0.67
N TYR A 62 -5.15 39.10 -1.64
CA TYR A 62 -5.30 38.41 -2.92
C TYR A 62 -5.51 36.91 -2.70
N PHE A 63 -4.62 36.24 -1.94
CA PHE A 63 -4.75 34.82 -1.67
C PHE A 63 -5.94 34.47 -0.77
N ARG A 64 -6.37 35.35 0.16
CA ARG A 64 -7.59 35.18 0.96
C ARG A 64 -8.84 35.19 0.09
N LYS A 65 -8.92 36.08 -0.89
CA LYS A 65 -10.07 36.23 -1.81
C LYS A 65 -10.10 35.20 -2.93
N LYS A 66 -8.97 34.54 -3.20
CA LYS A 66 -8.91 33.51 -4.23
C LYS A 66 -9.96 32.44 -3.99
N PRO A 67 -10.69 31.95 -5.02
CA PRO A 67 -11.61 30.80 -4.86
C PRO A 67 -10.95 29.63 -4.16
N GLU A 68 -11.75 28.85 -3.46
CA GLU A 68 -11.24 27.60 -2.84
C GLU A 68 -10.75 26.66 -3.94
N ALA A 69 -9.59 26.04 -3.71
CA ALA A 69 -9.04 25.10 -4.65
C ALA A 69 -10.02 23.93 -4.87
N PRO A 70 -10.15 23.45 -6.11
CA PRO A 70 -11.09 22.38 -6.44
C PRO A 70 -10.53 21.00 -6.01
N LEU A 71 -10.08 20.89 -4.77
CA LEU A 71 -9.57 19.63 -4.21
C LEU A 71 -10.76 18.81 -3.66
N PRO A 72 -10.92 17.54 -4.06
CA PRO A 72 -12.03 16.71 -3.62
C PRO A 72 -12.12 16.58 -2.09
N ASP A 73 -10.98 16.41 -1.43
CA ASP A 73 -10.87 16.28 0.02
C ASP A 73 -11.33 17.52 0.79
N LEU A 74 -11.42 18.70 0.15
CA LEU A 74 -11.94 19.91 0.76
C LEU A 74 -13.47 19.97 0.74
N ARG A 75 -14.13 19.27 -0.20
CA ARG A 75 -15.59 19.29 -0.39
C ARG A 75 -16.31 18.32 0.53
N ASP A 76 -15.68 17.17 0.77
CA ASP A 76 -16.21 16.13 1.65
C ASP A 76 -15.11 15.71 2.64
N PRO A 77 -15.07 16.37 3.82
CA PRO A 77 -14.12 16.04 4.86
C PRO A 77 -14.50 14.74 5.59
N ALA A 78 -15.04 13.74 4.86
CA ALA A 78 -15.43 12.47 5.44
C ALA A 78 -14.25 11.88 6.23
N GLY A 79 -14.39 11.82 7.55
CA GLY A 79 -13.45 11.14 8.42
C GLY A 79 -12.30 11.98 8.98
N PHE A 80 -12.42 13.33 9.12
CA PHE A 80 -11.46 14.05 9.93
C PHE A 80 -11.54 13.61 11.41
N ASP A 81 -10.38 13.53 12.05
CA ASP A 81 -10.27 13.08 13.43
C ASP A 81 -10.30 14.29 14.39
N ARG A 82 -11.48 14.49 15.02
CA ARG A 82 -11.68 15.57 15.98
C ARG A 82 -10.80 15.40 17.21
N GLU A 83 -10.61 14.19 17.70
CA GLU A 83 -9.78 13.94 18.88
C GLU A 83 -8.32 14.26 18.57
N ARG A 84 -7.81 13.88 17.37
CA ARG A 84 -6.46 14.23 16.92
C ARG A 84 -6.29 15.75 16.81
N ALA A 85 -7.29 16.47 16.30
CA ALA A 85 -7.27 17.93 16.24
C ALA A 85 -7.15 18.56 17.66
N ASP A 86 -7.97 18.10 18.61
CA ASP A 86 -7.99 18.59 19.98
C ASP A 86 -6.68 18.28 20.74
N ARG A 87 -6.08 17.12 20.49
CA ARG A 87 -4.75 16.73 21.00
C ARG A 87 -3.65 17.59 20.40
N ALA A 88 -3.67 17.82 19.07
CA ALA A 88 -2.67 18.62 18.39
C ALA A 88 -2.61 20.08 18.90
N VAL A 89 -3.75 20.68 19.26
CA VAL A 89 -3.81 22.00 19.89
C VAL A 89 -3.00 22.03 21.20
N LYS A 90 -3.00 20.92 21.95
CA LYS A 90 -2.28 20.78 23.25
C LYS A 90 -0.82 20.37 23.08
N GLY A 91 -0.38 20.05 21.86
CA GLY A 91 0.95 19.48 21.60
C GLY A 91 1.05 17.99 21.95
N GLU A 92 -0.07 17.28 21.93
CA GLU A 92 -0.15 15.82 22.12
C GLU A 92 -0.22 15.15 20.76
N MET A 93 0.81 14.37 20.41
CA MET A 93 0.97 13.74 19.09
C MET A 93 0.98 12.22 19.22
N ARG A 94 0.51 11.54 18.17
CA ARG A 94 0.57 10.09 18.06
C ARG A 94 0.88 9.70 16.63
N GLU A 95 2.01 9.04 16.44
CA GLU A 95 2.41 8.47 15.15
C GLU A 95 2.93 7.05 15.39
N VAL A 96 2.72 6.15 14.44
CA VAL A 96 3.13 4.74 14.49
C VAL A 96 2.88 4.06 15.85
N ASN A 97 1.69 4.32 16.43
CA ASN A 97 1.24 3.82 17.74
C ASN A 97 2.08 4.29 18.95
N VAL A 98 2.90 5.33 18.82
CA VAL A 98 3.66 5.93 19.91
C VAL A 98 3.11 7.31 20.22
N ASP A 99 2.62 7.50 21.45
CA ASP A 99 2.13 8.79 21.96
C ASP A 99 3.28 9.63 22.54
N TRP A 100 3.23 10.95 22.24
CA TRP A 100 4.13 11.92 22.84
C TRP A 100 3.41 13.24 23.15
N THR A 101 3.69 13.80 24.34
CA THR A 101 3.20 15.12 24.74
C THR A 101 4.38 16.07 24.85
N PHE A 102 4.39 17.13 24.07
CA PHE A 102 5.42 18.16 24.12
C PHE A 102 5.20 19.07 25.34
N PRO A 103 6.22 19.20 26.21
CA PRO A 103 6.08 20.00 27.46
C PRO A 103 5.63 21.44 27.20
N GLY A 104 4.57 21.88 27.88
CA GLY A 104 4.00 23.23 27.73
C GLY A 104 3.46 23.53 26.34
N GLY A 105 3.19 22.49 25.49
CA GLY A 105 2.73 22.65 24.13
C GLY A 105 3.77 23.31 23.20
N LYS A 106 5.05 23.32 23.59
CA LYS A 106 6.15 23.79 22.74
C LYS A 106 6.69 22.65 21.90
N ILE A 107 6.24 22.57 20.67
CA ILE A 107 6.58 21.48 19.74
C ILE A 107 8.01 21.65 19.20
N ASP A 108 8.80 20.59 19.35
CA ASP A 108 10.09 20.41 18.67
C ASP A 108 9.88 19.46 17.49
N PHE A 109 9.93 19.98 16.28
CA PHE A 109 9.68 19.22 15.05
C PHE A 109 10.84 18.31 14.60
N LEU A 110 11.96 18.35 15.31
CA LEU A 110 13.11 17.46 15.06
C LEU A 110 13.29 16.41 16.16
N PHE A 111 12.47 16.46 17.21
CA PHE A 111 12.52 15.50 18.30
C PHE A 111 11.74 14.20 17.95
N ASP A 112 12.40 13.07 18.12
CA ASP A 112 11.84 11.73 17.90
C ASP A 112 11.74 10.99 19.23
N PRO A 113 10.53 10.79 19.80
CA PRO A 113 10.34 10.13 21.09
C PRO A 113 10.73 8.65 21.07
N THR A 114 10.78 8.00 19.89
CA THR A 114 11.19 6.60 19.78
C THR A 114 12.68 6.37 20.06
N LEU A 115 13.47 7.47 20.17
CA LEU A 115 14.85 7.41 20.65
C LEU A 115 14.94 7.09 22.16
N ILE A 116 13.89 7.41 22.93
CA ILE A 116 13.90 7.30 24.40
C ILE A 116 12.74 6.46 24.95
N ARG A 117 11.76 6.11 24.12
CA ARG A 117 10.54 5.40 24.54
C ARG A 117 10.05 4.42 23.46
N GLY A 118 9.85 3.16 23.85
CA GLY A 118 9.31 2.09 22.97
C GLY A 118 10.35 1.56 21.98
N PRO A 119 9.94 0.73 21.04
CA PRO A 119 10.80 0.29 19.96
C PRO A 119 11.17 1.47 19.07
N ARG A 120 12.44 1.49 18.60
CA ARG A 120 12.90 2.50 17.66
C ARG A 120 12.10 2.44 16.37
N ASN A 121 11.59 3.58 15.90
CA ASN A 121 10.85 3.67 14.64
C ASN A 121 11.04 5.07 14.01
N HIS A 122 11.86 5.14 12.96
CA HIS A 122 12.16 6.38 12.25
C HIS A 122 10.92 7.01 11.60
N GLU A 123 9.91 6.19 11.25
CA GLU A 123 8.66 6.69 10.65
C GLU A 123 7.92 7.65 11.58
N TRP A 124 8.13 7.59 12.91
CA TRP A 124 7.48 8.51 13.83
C TRP A 124 7.74 9.97 13.47
N LEU A 125 9.02 10.35 13.34
CA LEU A 125 9.40 11.73 13.04
C LEU A 125 8.95 12.14 11.64
N TRP A 126 9.08 11.24 10.68
CA TRP A 126 8.70 11.51 9.32
C TRP A 126 7.19 11.70 9.16
N GLN A 127 6.37 10.80 9.74
CA GLN A 127 4.91 10.91 9.69
C GLN A 127 4.42 12.13 10.46
N PHE A 128 5.04 12.45 11.59
CA PHE A 128 4.78 13.67 12.35
C PHE A 128 4.98 14.94 11.50
N ASN A 129 6.07 14.99 10.71
CA ASN A 129 6.36 16.11 9.81
C ASN A 129 5.53 16.10 8.51
N ARG A 130 4.62 15.13 8.28
CA ARG A 130 3.58 15.24 7.25
C ARG A 130 2.47 16.21 7.64
N HIS A 131 2.35 16.53 8.92
CA HIS A 131 1.37 17.46 9.50
C HIS A 131 -0.09 17.09 9.18
N SER A 132 -0.41 15.79 9.12
CA SER A 132 -1.78 15.33 8.82
C SER A 132 -2.80 15.91 9.81
N TYR A 133 -2.41 16.10 11.07
CA TYR A 133 -3.22 16.73 12.10
C TYR A 133 -3.59 18.20 11.81
N TRP A 134 -2.85 18.92 10.95
CA TRP A 134 -3.26 20.26 10.50
C TRP A 134 -4.51 20.23 9.65
N SER A 135 -4.72 19.16 8.87
CA SER A 135 -5.97 18.97 8.15
C SER A 135 -7.14 18.80 9.12
N ASP A 136 -6.97 17.98 10.18
CA ASP A 136 -8.02 17.79 11.18
C ASP A 136 -8.33 19.06 11.94
N MET A 137 -7.31 19.84 12.32
CA MET A 137 -7.49 21.15 12.95
C MET A 137 -8.24 22.11 12.04
N ALA A 138 -7.93 22.10 10.73
CA ALA A 138 -8.60 22.95 9.75
C ALA A 138 -10.09 22.56 9.58
N PHE A 139 -10.40 21.28 9.49
CA PHE A 139 -11.77 20.80 9.43
C PHE A 139 -12.53 21.03 10.75
N ALA A 140 -11.87 20.88 11.91
CA ALA A 140 -12.44 21.20 13.21
C ALA A 140 -12.82 22.70 13.29
N TRP A 141 -11.94 23.60 12.84
CA TRP A 141 -12.23 25.03 12.75
C TRP A 141 -13.41 25.30 11.79
N ARG A 142 -13.41 24.71 10.60
CA ARG A 142 -14.50 24.88 9.61
C ARG A 142 -15.84 24.42 10.18
N ALA A 143 -15.85 23.35 10.97
CA ALA A 143 -17.07 22.76 11.54
C ALA A 143 -17.60 23.55 12.75
N THR A 144 -16.72 24.19 13.54
CA THR A 144 -17.09 24.80 14.84
C THR A 144 -16.95 26.31 14.88
N GLY A 145 -16.11 26.90 14.03
CA GLY A 145 -15.72 28.31 14.13
C GLY A 145 -14.81 28.61 15.34
N ASP A 146 -14.31 27.59 16.05
CA ASP A 146 -13.46 27.82 17.21
C ASP A 146 -12.03 28.20 16.78
N GLU A 147 -11.66 29.43 17.02
CA GLU A 147 -10.37 30.01 16.63
C GLU A 147 -9.17 29.42 17.38
N ILE A 148 -9.38 28.56 18.37
CA ILE A 148 -8.27 27.89 19.06
C ILE A 148 -7.42 27.07 18.08
N TYR A 149 -8.05 26.44 17.05
CA TYR A 149 -7.38 25.66 16.03
C TYR A 149 -6.52 26.54 15.12
N ALA A 150 -7.05 27.68 14.68
CA ALA A 150 -6.33 28.61 13.83
C ALA A 150 -5.13 29.25 14.55
N LYS A 151 -5.29 29.63 15.81
CA LYS A 151 -4.21 30.14 16.68
C LYS A 151 -3.11 29.10 16.89
N ALA A 152 -3.50 27.87 17.19
CA ALA A 152 -2.55 26.77 17.38
C ALA A 152 -1.82 26.46 16.06
N PHE A 153 -2.53 26.43 14.93
CA PHE A 153 -1.95 26.25 13.60
C PHE A 153 -0.91 27.32 13.28
N GLU A 154 -1.23 28.61 13.44
CA GLU A 154 -0.28 29.68 13.15
C GLU A 154 0.99 29.54 13.99
N LYS A 155 0.84 29.31 15.30
CA LYS A 155 1.97 29.09 16.19
C LYS A 155 2.85 27.92 15.74
N GLN A 156 2.24 26.79 15.39
CA GLN A 156 2.94 25.59 14.94
C GLN A 156 3.63 25.82 13.59
N LEU A 157 2.97 26.46 12.64
CA LEU A 157 3.51 26.80 11.32
C LEU A 157 4.74 27.68 11.43
N LEU A 158 4.67 28.78 12.18
CA LEU A 158 5.79 29.70 12.37
C LEU A 158 6.94 29.01 13.12
N SER A 159 6.64 28.17 14.12
CA SER A 159 7.65 27.37 14.85
C SER A 159 8.33 26.37 13.91
N TRP A 160 7.58 25.70 13.02
CA TRP A 160 8.15 24.76 12.06
C TRP A 160 9.07 25.49 11.05
N ILE A 161 8.60 26.59 10.47
CA ILE A 161 9.40 27.36 9.49
C ILE A 161 10.67 27.91 10.17
N ALA A 162 10.57 28.37 11.41
CA ALA A 162 11.72 28.87 12.16
C ALA A 162 12.72 27.77 12.56
N GLY A 163 12.20 26.61 12.98
CA GLY A 163 12.98 25.52 13.59
C GLY A 163 13.50 24.47 12.61
N THR A 164 13.04 24.44 11.34
CA THR A 164 13.45 23.43 10.39
C THR A 164 14.09 24.06 9.16
N ASP A 165 15.38 23.79 8.95
CA ASP A 165 16.08 24.19 7.73
C ASP A 165 16.16 23.03 6.74
N CYS A 166 16.06 23.34 5.43
CA CYS A 166 16.41 22.36 4.42
C CYS A 166 17.93 22.16 4.48
N PRO A 167 18.42 20.97 4.84
CA PRO A 167 19.85 20.73 4.89
C PRO A 167 20.46 20.77 3.48
N GLU A 168 21.74 21.14 3.37
CA GLU A 168 22.47 21.13 2.08
C GLU A 168 22.67 19.72 1.53
N LYS A 169 22.73 18.73 2.42
CA LYS A 169 22.90 17.28 2.11
C LYS A 169 22.18 16.45 3.15
N ASP A 170 22.05 15.16 2.89
CA ASP A 170 21.45 14.19 3.81
C ASP A 170 19.99 14.52 4.20
N TRP A 171 19.25 15.22 3.31
CA TRP A 171 17.85 15.59 3.55
C TRP A 171 16.91 14.39 3.73
N ASN A 172 17.31 13.18 3.26
CA ASN A 172 16.57 11.94 3.44
C ASN A 172 17.03 11.13 4.68
N ALA A 173 17.96 11.66 5.47
CA ALA A 173 18.44 10.98 6.67
C ALA A 173 17.36 10.90 7.77
N PRO A 174 17.45 9.91 8.67
CA PRO A 174 16.67 9.90 9.90
C PRO A 174 16.87 11.20 10.68
N GLY A 175 15.78 11.81 11.13
CA GLY A 175 15.83 13.12 11.83
C GLY A 175 15.64 14.32 10.92
N SER A 176 15.58 14.19 9.60
CA SER A 176 15.27 15.30 8.70
C SER A 176 13.76 15.52 8.55
N ALA A 177 13.34 16.79 8.71
CA ALA A 177 11.98 17.23 8.37
C ALA A 177 11.81 17.53 6.87
N TRP A 178 12.89 17.43 6.08
CA TRP A 178 12.94 17.78 4.65
C TRP A 178 13.15 16.58 3.73
N ARG A 179 12.89 15.35 4.23
CA ARG A 179 12.88 14.16 3.38
C ARG A 179 11.92 14.41 2.21
N THR A 180 12.36 14.08 0.98
CA THR A 180 11.63 14.48 -0.24
C THR A 180 10.21 13.95 -0.29
N ILE A 181 9.99 12.71 0.14
CA ILE A 181 8.65 12.11 0.17
C ILE A 181 7.69 12.89 1.10
N GLU A 182 8.14 13.35 2.29
CA GLU A 182 7.31 14.16 3.18
C GLU A 182 7.00 15.52 2.58
N CYS A 183 7.96 16.14 1.88
CA CYS A 183 7.70 17.38 1.15
C CYS A 183 6.59 17.19 0.09
N GLY A 184 6.64 16.09 -0.66
CA GLY A 184 5.61 15.75 -1.64
C GLY A 184 4.22 15.56 -1.01
N ILE A 185 4.15 14.78 0.08
CA ILE A 185 2.92 14.51 0.81
C ILE A 185 2.32 15.80 1.41
N ARG A 186 3.15 16.67 2.00
CA ARG A 186 2.69 17.97 2.52
C ARG A 186 2.08 18.84 1.44
N LEU A 187 2.76 18.97 0.31
CA LEU A 187 2.35 19.85 -0.78
C LEU A 187 1.05 19.42 -1.48
N LEU A 188 0.75 18.14 -1.51
CA LEU A 188 -0.53 17.65 -2.04
C LEU A 188 -1.64 17.68 -0.98
N GLY A 189 -1.31 17.33 0.28
CA GLY A 189 -2.26 17.01 1.34
C GLY A 189 -2.42 18.11 2.38
N SER A 190 -1.85 17.90 3.57
CA SER A 190 -2.12 18.67 4.78
C SER A 190 -1.86 20.17 4.66
N TRP A 191 -0.79 20.57 3.97
CA TRP A 191 -0.48 21.98 3.79
C TRP A 191 -1.47 22.68 2.87
N GLN A 192 -1.94 22.01 1.81
CA GLN A 192 -2.99 22.58 0.96
C GLN A 192 -4.31 22.71 1.71
N THR A 193 -4.71 21.67 2.43
CA THR A 193 -5.94 21.68 3.23
C THR A 193 -5.90 22.79 4.27
N ALA A 194 -4.83 22.88 5.06
CA ALA A 194 -4.67 23.91 6.06
C ALA A 194 -4.65 25.32 5.45
N PHE A 195 -3.91 25.53 4.35
CA PHE A 195 -3.87 26.82 3.67
C PHE A 195 -5.26 27.24 3.14
N GLN A 196 -5.95 26.35 2.42
CA GLN A 196 -7.24 26.66 1.81
C GLN A 196 -8.32 26.99 2.84
N ILE A 197 -8.26 26.39 4.01
CA ILE A 197 -9.24 26.59 5.07
C ILE A 197 -8.84 27.77 5.96
N PHE A 198 -7.66 27.74 6.56
CA PHE A 198 -7.24 28.74 7.56
C PHE A 198 -6.96 30.13 7.00
N ARG A 199 -6.70 30.29 5.68
CA ARG A 199 -6.59 31.62 5.07
C ARG A 199 -7.84 32.48 5.26
N ARG A 200 -8.97 31.87 5.65
CA ARG A 200 -10.26 32.55 5.95
C ARG A 200 -10.40 32.96 7.41
N SER A 201 -9.57 32.44 8.31
CA SER A 201 -9.57 32.84 9.72
C SER A 201 -8.95 34.21 9.89
N GLY A 202 -9.53 35.01 10.80
CA GLY A 202 -8.96 36.30 11.21
C GLY A 202 -7.76 36.16 12.13
N GLU A 203 -7.55 34.98 12.72
CA GLU A 203 -6.46 34.72 13.65
C GLU A 203 -5.17 34.26 12.96
N VAL A 204 -5.22 33.91 11.67
CA VAL A 204 -4.01 33.64 10.88
C VAL A 204 -3.52 34.94 10.24
N SER A 205 -2.36 35.43 10.66
CA SER A 205 -1.80 36.69 10.20
C SER A 205 -1.42 36.66 8.70
N ASP A 206 -1.36 37.83 8.08
CA ASP A 206 -0.91 37.96 6.68
C ASP A 206 0.53 37.45 6.50
N LEU A 207 1.39 37.66 7.50
CA LEU A 207 2.76 37.17 7.47
C LEU A 207 2.82 35.63 7.54
N ALA A 208 2.06 35.00 8.42
CA ALA A 208 2.03 33.55 8.52
C ALA A 208 1.53 32.91 7.21
N LEU A 209 0.47 33.48 6.61
CA LEU A 209 -0.07 33.03 5.35
C LEU A 209 0.98 33.10 4.22
N LEU A 210 1.69 34.21 4.09
CA LEU A 210 2.72 34.40 3.07
C LEU A 210 3.97 33.56 3.32
N LEU A 211 4.37 33.39 4.58
CA LEU A 211 5.48 32.49 4.96
C LEU A 211 5.15 31.02 4.64
N MET A 212 3.87 30.62 4.79
CA MET A 212 3.44 29.28 4.37
C MET A 212 3.58 29.09 2.87
N LEU A 213 3.16 30.07 2.06
CA LEU A 213 3.35 30.04 0.60
C LEU A 213 4.84 30.00 0.22
N ALA A 214 5.68 30.81 0.89
CA ALA A 214 7.13 30.79 0.69
C ALA A 214 7.72 29.41 0.98
N SER A 215 7.31 28.79 2.07
CA SER A 215 7.76 27.46 2.46
C SER A 215 7.27 26.36 1.48
N MET A 216 6.01 26.43 1.02
CA MET A 216 5.51 25.50 -0.01
C MET A 216 6.31 25.62 -1.30
N ARG A 217 6.62 26.83 -1.73
CA ARG A 217 7.48 27.06 -2.90
C ARG A 217 8.88 26.44 -2.72
N ARG A 218 9.51 26.68 -1.56
CA ARG A 218 10.85 26.10 -1.25
C ARG A 218 10.81 24.57 -1.29
N GLN A 219 9.77 23.94 -0.75
CA GLN A 219 9.57 22.49 -0.85
C GLN A 219 9.43 22.04 -2.29
N ALA A 220 8.63 22.72 -3.13
CA ALA A 220 8.47 22.38 -4.54
C ALA A 220 9.78 22.49 -5.33
N LEU A 221 10.59 23.54 -5.06
CA LEU A 221 11.91 23.70 -5.68
C LEU A 221 12.91 22.65 -5.19
N HIS A 222 12.87 22.29 -3.89
CA HIS A 222 13.68 21.22 -3.33
C HIS A 222 13.40 19.88 -4.05
N LEU A 223 12.11 19.51 -4.22
CA LEU A 223 11.71 18.32 -4.95
C LEU A 223 12.12 18.35 -6.43
N ALA A 224 12.01 19.52 -7.06
CA ALA A 224 12.42 19.67 -8.46
C ALA A 224 13.93 19.48 -8.65
N ALA A 225 14.75 19.94 -7.69
CA ALA A 225 16.19 19.84 -7.71
C ALA A 225 16.73 18.46 -7.30
N HIS A 226 16.02 17.73 -6.46
CA HIS A 226 16.48 16.48 -5.84
C HIS A 226 15.52 15.30 -6.06
N PRO A 227 15.18 14.96 -7.32
CA PRO A 227 14.25 13.87 -7.61
C PRO A 227 14.81 12.53 -7.10
N GLN A 228 13.96 11.74 -6.51
CA GLN A 228 14.24 10.35 -6.18
C GLN A 228 13.80 9.42 -7.34
N SER A 229 13.50 8.18 -7.04
CA SER A 229 13.00 7.18 -7.99
C SER A 229 11.84 6.39 -7.41
N ALA A 230 11.25 5.54 -8.19
CA ALA A 230 10.19 4.63 -7.78
C ALA A 230 8.96 5.36 -7.21
N ASN A 231 8.30 4.78 -6.22
CA ASN A 231 7.10 5.36 -5.62
C ASN A 231 7.35 6.73 -4.96
N TRP A 232 8.58 7.03 -4.51
CA TRP A 232 8.92 8.35 -3.95
C TRP A 232 8.79 9.45 -5.00
N LEU A 233 9.32 9.24 -6.22
CA LEU A 233 9.22 10.23 -7.30
C LEU A 233 7.75 10.51 -7.66
N MET A 234 6.87 9.49 -7.57
CA MET A 234 5.44 9.67 -7.81
C MET A 234 4.82 10.64 -6.81
N MET A 235 5.15 10.50 -5.52
CA MET A 235 4.66 11.41 -4.46
C MET A 235 5.27 12.80 -4.58
N GLU A 236 6.55 12.91 -4.91
CA GLU A 236 7.25 14.18 -5.15
C GLU A 236 6.60 14.96 -6.30
N CYS A 237 6.35 14.27 -7.43
CA CYS A 237 5.69 14.88 -8.59
C CYS A 237 4.26 15.34 -8.27
N ASN A 238 3.52 14.59 -7.45
CA ASN A 238 2.20 15.04 -6.98
C ASN A 238 2.29 16.36 -6.22
N GLY A 239 3.25 16.49 -5.31
CA GLY A 239 3.47 17.73 -4.55
C GLY A 239 3.84 18.92 -5.43
N ILE A 240 4.79 18.72 -6.37
CA ILE A 240 5.20 19.76 -7.33
C ILE A 240 4.01 20.18 -8.19
N TYR A 241 3.24 19.21 -8.72
CA TYR A 241 2.09 19.46 -9.58
C TYR A 241 0.99 20.22 -8.84
N ALA A 242 0.70 19.81 -7.59
CA ALA A 242 -0.29 20.48 -6.76
C ALA A 242 0.09 21.94 -6.52
N PHE A 243 1.32 22.22 -6.07
CA PHE A 243 1.81 23.57 -5.88
C PHE A 243 1.70 24.38 -7.16
N SER A 244 2.25 23.90 -8.26
CA SER A 244 2.33 24.64 -9.52
C SER A 244 0.99 24.88 -10.20
N SER A 245 0.02 23.98 -10.02
CA SER A 245 -1.34 24.13 -10.58
C SER A 245 -2.24 25.03 -9.73
N LEU A 246 -2.08 25.01 -8.40
CA LEU A 246 -2.89 25.81 -7.49
C LEU A 246 -2.38 27.24 -7.34
N TYR A 247 -1.10 27.49 -7.60
CA TYR A 247 -0.48 28.82 -7.46
C TYR A 247 0.21 29.25 -8.77
N PRO A 248 -0.54 29.46 -9.86
CA PRO A 248 0.01 29.90 -11.15
C PRO A 248 0.60 31.33 -11.09
N GLU A 249 0.43 32.04 -9.97
CA GLU A 249 1.00 33.35 -9.68
C GLU A 249 2.54 33.31 -9.57
N PHE A 250 3.13 32.15 -9.30
CA PHE A 250 4.59 32.00 -9.30
C PHE A 250 5.14 31.94 -10.72
N ARG A 251 6.32 32.56 -10.94
CA ARG A 251 6.95 32.63 -12.26
C ARG A 251 7.31 31.26 -12.81
N GLU A 252 7.80 30.37 -11.95
CA GLU A 252 8.21 29.00 -12.26
C GLU A 252 7.07 27.97 -12.32
N ALA A 253 5.84 28.37 -12.03
CA ALA A 253 4.73 27.42 -11.89
C ALA A 253 4.48 26.56 -13.15
N GLU A 254 4.54 27.18 -14.35
CA GLU A 254 4.33 26.44 -15.60
C GLU A 254 5.44 25.43 -15.88
N GLU A 255 6.69 25.81 -15.62
CA GLU A 255 7.86 24.93 -15.79
C GLU A 255 7.79 23.74 -14.81
N LEU A 256 7.51 24.01 -13.54
CA LEU A 256 7.35 22.98 -12.52
C LEU A 256 6.21 21.99 -12.85
N ARG A 257 5.09 22.50 -13.37
CA ARG A 257 3.97 21.66 -13.78
C ARG A 257 4.34 20.73 -14.93
N LYS A 258 5.00 21.26 -15.97
CA LYS A 258 5.48 20.45 -17.10
C LYS A 258 6.52 19.43 -16.67
N LEU A 259 7.45 19.84 -15.81
CA LEU A 259 8.49 18.96 -15.27
C LEU A 259 7.87 17.76 -14.50
N SER A 260 6.94 18.03 -13.61
CA SER A 260 6.29 16.97 -12.82
C SER A 260 5.44 16.03 -13.68
N ALA A 261 4.69 16.55 -14.65
CA ALA A 261 3.90 15.74 -15.58
C ALA A 261 4.80 14.82 -16.44
N ALA A 262 5.93 15.34 -16.95
CA ALA A 262 6.87 14.53 -17.72
C ALA A 262 7.54 13.44 -16.86
N ARG A 263 7.97 13.78 -15.63
CA ARG A 263 8.60 12.82 -14.71
C ARG A 263 7.66 11.70 -14.32
N VAL A 264 6.43 12.03 -13.91
CA VAL A 264 5.47 11.01 -13.49
C VAL A 264 5.07 10.10 -14.65
N THR A 265 4.93 10.63 -15.86
CA THR A 265 4.63 9.80 -17.05
C THR A 265 5.77 8.81 -17.34
N SER A 266 7.01 9.30 -17.37
CA SER A 266 8.18 8.45 -17.61
C SER A 266 8.36 7.39 -16.51
N GLU A 267 8.03 7.73 -15.28
CA GLU A 267 8.15 6.81 -14.17
C GLU A 267 7.06 5.74 -14.17
N MET A 268 5.84 6.10 -14.59
CA MET A 268 4.77 5.10 -14.81
C MET A 268 5.16 4.06 -15.86
N GLU A 269 5.77 4.48 -16.97
CA GLU A 269 6.20 3.56 -18.04
C GLU A 269 7.25 2.55 -17.57
N LYS A 270 7.98 2.84 -16.49
CA LYS A 270 8.96 1.93 -15.87
C LYS A 270 8.34 1.03 -14.81
N GLN A 271 7.38 1.57 -14.02
CA GLN A 271 6.85 0.90 -12.84
C GLN A 271 5.60 0.06 -13.13
N ILE A 272 4.85 0.39 -14.18
CA ILE A 272 3.62 -0.33 -14.50
C ILE A 272 3.91 -1.39 -15.55
N LEU A 273 3.70 -2.64 -15.15
CA LEU A 273 3.88 -3.80 -16.01
C LEU A 273 2.78 -3.82 -17.10
N PRO A 274 2.99 -4.54 -18.21
CA PRO A 274 2.00 -4.59 -19.29
C PRO A 274 0.63 -5.16 -18.89
N ASP A 275 0.56 -5.93 -17.79
CA ASP A 275 -0.70 -6.43 -17.21
C ASP A 275 -1.36 -5.42 -16.24
N GLY A 276 -0.78 -4.24 -16.10
CA GLY A 276 -1.28 -3.15 -15.25
C GLY A 276 -0.83 -3.21 -13.79
N MET A 277 -0.12 -4.25 -13.38
CA MET A 277 0.41 -4.36 -12.01
C MET A 277 1.61 -3.46 -11.81
N HIS A 278 1.76 -2.96 -10.58
CA HIS A 278 2.95 -2.24 -10.16
C HIS A 278 4.11 -3.22 -9.90
N TYR A 279 5.30 -2.87 -10.35
CA TYR A 279 6.48 -3.75 -10.34
C TYR A 279 7.03 -4.13 -8.95
N GLU A 280 6.59 -3.47 -7.87
CA GLU A 280 6.93 -3.90 -6.50
C GLU A 280 6.08 -5.08 -6.02
N LEU A 281 5.04 -5.45 -6.78
CA LEU A 281 4.15 -6.59 -6.55
C LEU A 281 3.45 -6.60 -5.17
N SER A 282 3.43 -5.46 -4.49
CA SER A 282 2.70 -5.22 -3.26
C SER A 282 1.40 -4.45 -3.56
N PRO A 283 0.23 -4.88 -3.07
CA PRO A 283 -1.01 -4.14 -3.23
C PRO A 283 -0.98 -2.75 -2.61
N ASP A 284 -0.26 -2.57 -1.50
CA ASP A 284 -0.14 -1.27 -0.85
C ASP A 284 0.61 -0.28 -1.76
N TYR A 285 1.76 -0.70 -2.30
CA TYR A 285 2.54 0.15 -3.22
C TYR A 285 1.88 0.32 -4.57
N HIS A 286 1.13 -0.67 -5.04
CA HIS A 286 0.23 -0.51 -6.19
C HIS A 286 -0.83 0.58 -5.90
N SER A 287 -1.40 0.60 -4.68
CA SER A 287 -2.35 1.63 -4.24
C SER A 287 -1.72 3.01 -4.15
N VAL A 288 -0.53 3.11 -3.57
CA VAL A 288 0.23 4.36 -3.46
C VAL A 288 0.47 4.98 -4.83
N VAL A 289 1.03 4.21 -5.77
CA VAL A 289 1.36 4.69 -7.12
C VAL A 289 0.10 5.02 -7.91
N THR A 290 -0.90 4.12 -7.93
CA THR A 290 -2.18 4.39 -8.61
C THR A 290 -2.89 5.60 -8.02
N GLY A 291 -2.88 5.75 -6.69
CA GLY A 291 -3.42 6.92 -5.99
C GLY A 291 -2.73 8.22 -6.40
N CYS A 292 -1.40 8.21 -6.51
CA CYS A 292 -0.62 9.34 -7.00
C CYS A 292 -1.00 9.72 -8.44
N VAL A 293 -1.08 8.73 -9.31
CA VAL A 293 -1.46 8.90 -10.73
C VAL A 293 -2.86 9.49 -10.88
N LEU A 294 -3.83 8.91 -10.17
CA LEU A 294 -5.21 9.36 -10.26
C LEU A 294 -5.40 10.76 -9.67
N ARG A 295 -4.75 11.08 -8.56
CA ARG A 295 -4.86 12.41 -7.91
C ARG A 295 -4.23 13.51 -8.74
N ILE A 296 -3.04 13.29 -9.33
CA ILE A 296 -2.41 14.28 -10.20
C ILE A 296 -3.26 14.53 -11.45
N TYR A 297 -3.85 13.48 -12.01
CA TYR A 297 -4.71 13.56 -13.19
C TYR A 297 -6.07 14.21 -12.87
N GLU A 298 -6.65 13.91 -11.71
CA GLU A 298 -7.86 14.58 -11.23
C GLU A 298 -7.63 16.10 -11.07
N LEU A 299 -6.51 16.47 -10.47
CA LEU A 299 -6.15 17.89 -10.32
C LEU A 299 -5.95 18.57 -11.68
N ALA A 300 -5.33 17.86 -12.64
CA ALA A 300 -5.18 18.36 -14.01
C ALA A 300 -6.53 18.62 -14.70
N CYS A 301 -7.47 17.70 -14.53
CA CYS A 301 -8.84 17.87 -15.03
C CYS A 301 -9.54 19.08 -14.38
N LEU A 302 -9.44 19.20 -13.06
CA LEU A 302 -10.11 20.25 -12.27
C LEU A 302 -9.52 21.64 -12.51
N THR A 303 -8.23 21.73 -12.85
CA THR A 303 -7.55 23.00 -13.14
C THR A 303 -7.45 23.34 -14.62
N GLY A 304 -8.05 22.50 -15.50
CA GLY A 304 -8.01 22.71 -16.95
C GLY A 304 -6.63 22.52 -17.58
N SER A 305 -5.74 21.75 -16.92
CA SER A 305 -4.35 21.52 -17.38
C SER A 305 -4.09 20.08 -17.83
N ARG A 306 -5.15 19.36 -18.24
CA ARG A 306 -5.08 17.97 -18.70
C ARG A 306 -4.08 17.78 -19.87
N ASP A 307 -3.93 18.77 -20.73
CA ASP A 307 -3.01 18.75 -21.86
C ASP A 307 -1.52 18.71 -21.44
N SER A 308 -1.23 18.85 -20.15
CA SER A 308 0.13 18.59 -19.62
C SER A 308 0.52 17.11 -19.70
N PHE A 309 -0.43 16.21 -19.89
CA PHE A 309 -0.21 14.76 -19.96
C PHE A 309 -0.48 14.21 -21.36
N PRO A 310 0.36 13.28 -21.86
CA PRO A 310 0.10 12.60 -23.13
C PRO A 310 -1.10 11.62 -22.98
N PRO A 311 -1.78 11.25 -24.08
CA PRO A 311 -2.89 10.27 -24.05
C PRO A 311 -2.50 8.95 -23.38
N ARG A 312 -1.27 8.49 -23.59
CA ARG A 312 -0.70 7.28 -22.97
C ARG A 312 -0.79 7.26 -21.43
N PHE A 313 -0.76 8.45 -20.80
CA PHE A 313 -0.87 8.55 -19.35
C PHE A 313 -2.22 8.02 -18.84
N ALA A 314 -3.33 8.41 -19.48
CA ALA A 314 -4.66 7.95 -19.10
C ALA A 314 -4.84 6.44 -19.31
N GLU A 315 -4.25 5.87 -20.38
CA GLU A 315 -4.26 4.44 -20.66
C GLU A 315 -3.52 3.65 -19.56
N LEU A 316 -2.33 4.12 -19.15
CA LEU A 316 -1.58 3.52 -18.06
C LEU A 316 -2.33 3.63 -16.72
N ALA A 317 -2.91 4.79 -16.43
CA ALA A 317 -3.74 4.99 -15.23
C ALA A 317 -4.93 4.01 -15.20
N GLU A 318 -5.62 3.84 -16.32
CA GLU A 318 -6.72 2.88 -16.44
C GLU A 318 -6.25 1.44 -16.24
N SER A 319 -5.10 1.07 -16.80
CA SER A 319 -4.57 -0.29 -16.67
C SER A 319 -4.27 -0.66 -15.21
N THR A 320 -3.74 0.28 -14.39
CA THR A 320 -3.49 0.03 -12.96
C THR A 320 -4.79 -0.20 -12.19
N VAL A 321 -5.83 0.60 -12.48
CA VAL A 321 -7.13 0.43 -11.84
C VAL A 321 -7.76 -0.90 -12.21
N MET A 322 -7.70 -1.27 -13.51
CA MET A 322 -8.28 -2.53 -13.98
C MET A 322 -7.51 -3.76 -13.48
N ALA A 323 -6.19 -3.66 -13.25
CA ALA A 323 -5.43 -4.71 -12.58
C ALA A 323 -5.93 -4.92 -11.14
N ALA A 324 -6.13 -3.83 -10.37
CA ALA A 324 -6.69 -3.92 -9.03
C ALA A 324 -8.11 -4.49 -9.02
N VAL A 325 -8.97 -4.13 -9.99
CA VAL A 325 -10.32 -4.69 -10.13
C VAL A 325 -10.27 -6.20 -10.41
N ARG A 326 -9.46 -6.64 -11.37
CA ARG A 326 -9.34 -8.06 -11.73
C ARG A 326 -8.74 -8.91 -10.61
N ARG A 327 -7.87 -8.32 -9.78
CA ARG A 327 -7.25 -8.98 -8.63
C ARG A 327 -8.15 -8.98 -7.39
N SER A 328 -9.21 -8.18 -7.34
CA SER A 328 -10.07 -7.99 -6.17
C SER A 328 -10.63 -9.32 -5.63
N ALA A 329 -10.45 -9.59 -4.34
CA ALA A 329 -11.10 -10.69 -3.64
C ALA A 329 -12.62 -10.46 -3.52
N PRO A 330 -13.43 -11.48 -3.16
CA PRO A 330 -14.89 -11.34 -3.09
C PRO A 330 -15.37 -10.29 -2.07
N GLY A 331 -14.59 -10.01 -1.02
CA GLY A 331 -14.85 -8.90 -0.08
C GLY A 331 -14.66 -7.50 -0.69
N LEU A 332 -14.35 -7.38 -1.98
CA LEU A 332 -13.97 -6.15 -2.69
C LEU A 332 -12.74 -5.48 -2.06
N THR A 333 -11.80 -6.30 -1.61
CA THR A 333 -10.49 -5.90 -1.10
C THR A 333 -9.38 -6.54 -1.93
N GLN A 334 -8.17 -5.99 -1.86
CA GLN A 334 -7.01 -6.65 -2.45
C GLN A 334 -6.52 -7.79 -1.56
N PRO A 335 -6.16 -8.98 -2.11
CA PRO A 335 -5.50 -10.02 -1.35
C PRO A 335 -4.12 -9.50 -0.89
N ARG A 336 -3.74 -9.80 0.35
CA ARG A 336 -2.48 -9.36 0.93
C ARG A 336 -1.34 -10.21 0.37
N THR A 337 -0.27 -9.54 -0.04
CA THR A 337 1.00 -10.15 -0.47
C THR A 337 2.11 -9.13 -0.26
N ASN A 338 3.28 -9.55 0.16
CA ASN A 338 4.38 -8.63 0.46
C ASN A 338 3.99 -7.58 1.52
N ASP A 339 4.71 -6.46 1.66
CA ASP A 339 4.29 -5.37 2.54
C ASP A 339 2.92 -4.83 2.09
N CYS A 340 1.88 -5.14 2.83
CA CYS A 340 0.51 -4.81 2.42
C CYS A 340 -0.45 -4.70 3.61
N TYR A 341 -1.50 -3.93 3.39
CA TYR A 341 -2.66 -3.83 4.26
C TYR A 341 -3.92 -4.34 3.56
N THR A 342 -5.02 -4.37 4.29
CA THR A 342 -6.33 -4.59 3.67
C THR A 342 -6.77 -3.33 2.93
N ILE A 343 -6.70 -3.34 1.61
CA ILE A 343 -7.03 -2.22 0.75
C ILE A 343 -8.37 -2.47 0.06
N PRO A 344 -9.38 -1.62 0.29
CA PRO A 344 -10.62 -1.69 -0.48
C PRO A 344 -10.36 -1.41 -1.96
N THR A 345 -10.90 -2.21 -2.86
CA THR A 345 -10.77 -1.98 -4.32
C THR A 345 -11.40 -0.64 -4.73
N ALA A 346 -12.41 -0.17 -3.98
CA ALA A 346 -13.01 1.15 -4.18
C ALA A 346 -12.02 2.32 -3.98
N ALA A 347 -10.89 2.13 -3.31
CA ALA A 347 -9.83 3.14 -3.21
C ALA A 347 -9.25 3.52 -4.58
N PHE A 348 -9.25 2.58 -5.53
CA PHE A 348 -8.82 2.81 -6.91
C PHE A 348 -9.98 3.33 -7.78
N THR A 349 -11.10 2.62 -7.77
CA THR A 349 -12.22 2.90 -8.69
C THR A 349 -12.98 4.17 -8.33
N GLY A 350 -12.95 4.61 -7.07
CA GLY A 350 -13.65 5.83 -6.64
C GLY A 350 -13.08 7.11 -7.27
N ILE A 351 -11.76 7.24 -7.35
CA ILE A 351 -11.13 8.38 -8.05
C ILE A 351 -11.22 8.18 -9.57
N ALA A 352 -10.97 6.95 -10.05
CA ALA A 352 -11.04 6.64 -11.47
C ALA A 352 -12.41 6.99 -12.08
N ALA A 353 -13.49 6.71 -11.39
CA ALA A 353 -14.84 7.03 -11.85
C ALA A 353 -15.10 8.54 -12.09
N ARG A 354 -14.29 9.42 -11.48
CA ARG A 354 -14.38 10.88 -11.65
C ARG A 354 -13.43 11.43 -12.70
N THR A 355 -12.39 10.68 -13.08
CA THR A 355 -11.24 11.21 -13.82
C THR A 355 -10.97 10.49 -15.13
N LEU A 356 -11.26 9.20 -15.18
CA LEU A 356 -11.05 8.34 -16.36
C LEU A 356 -12.36 8.11 -17.12
N PRO A 357 -12.32 7.57 -18.34
CA PRO A 357 -13.52 7.20 -19.07
C PRO A 357 -14.41 6.26 -18.22
N PRO A 358 -15.75 6.43 -18.29
CA PRO A 358 -16.70 5.60 -17.52
C PRO A 358 -16.53 4.11 -17.85
N ARG A 359 -16.55 3.28 -16.80
CA ARG A 359 -16.53 1.83 -16.91
C ARG A 359 -17.56 1.17 -15.99
N PRO A 360 -18.29 0.18 -16.48
CA PRO A 360 -19.27 -0.53 -15.65
C PRO A 360 -18.62 -1.28 -14.47
N GLU A 361 -17.34 -1.63 -14.58
CA GLU A 361 -16.57 -2.27 -13.51
C GLU A 361 -16.35 -1.31 -12.32
N TYR A 362 -16.19 -0.01 -12.56
CA TYR A 362 -16.07 0.99 -11.49
C TYR A 362 -17.37 1.11 -10.71
N ASP A 363 -18.50 1.15 -11.41
CA ASP A 363 -19.82 1.18 -10.78
C ASP A 363 -20.09 -0.09 -9.96
N TYR A 364 -19.68 -1.26 -10.49
CA TYR A 364 -19.82 -2.55 -9.82
C TYR A 364 -19.09 -2.58 -8.48
N ILE A 365 -17.85 -2.11 -8.43
CA ILE A 365 -17.05 -2.04 -7.20
C ILE A 365 -17.61 -0.96 -6.26
N ASN A 366 -17.81 0.26 -6.75
CA ASN A 366 -18.21 1.41 -5.92
C ASN A 366 -19.61 1.26 -5.32
N SER A 367 -20.54 0.62 -6.04
CA SER A 367 -21.90 0.36 -5.56
C SER A 367 -22.02 -0.93 -4.72
N ARG A 368 -20.92 -1.67 -4.53
CA ARG A 368 -20.93 -2.99 -3.93
C ARG A 368 -21.89 -3.94 -4.67
N ARG A 369 -21.68 -4.09 -5.97
CA ARG A 369 -22.44 -4.98 -6.90
C ARG A 369 -23.88 -4.57 -7.19
N LYS A 370 -24.35 -3.41 -6.72
CA LYS A 370 -25.74 -2.98 -6.94
C LYS A 370 -25.98 -2.42 -8.35
N THR A 371 -24.96 -1.87 -8.98
CA THR A 371 -24.98 -1.32 -10.34
C THR A 371 -23.70 -1.70 -11.09
N GLY A 372 -23.70 -1.52 -12.40
CA GLY A 372 -22.54 -1.92 -13.22
C GLY A 372 -22.46 -3.43 -13.45
N ARG A 373 -21.32 -3.92 -13.84
CA ARG A 373 -21.04 -5.34 -14.06
C ARG A 373 -19.56 -5.64 -13.79
N PRO A 374 -19.22 -6.91 -13.42
CA PRO A 374 -17.84 -7.31 -13.26
C PRO A 374 -17.09 -7.33 -14.59
N PRO A 375 -15.74 -7.45 -14.57
CA PRO A 375 -14.95 -7.62 -15.79
C PRO A 375 -15.44 -8.82 -16.63
N GLU A 376 -15.56 -8.59 -17.92
CA GLU A 376 -15.89 -9.67 -18.88
C GLU A 376 -14.64 -10.51 -19.20
N GLY A 377 -14.82 -11.80 -19.40
CA GLY A 377 -13.77 -12.75 -19.76
C GLY A 377 -14.34 -14.13 -20.09
N LYS A 378 -13.51 -15.04 -20.62
CA LYS A 378 -13.90 -16.45 -20.85
C LYS A 378 -14.35 -17.11 -19.54
N THR A 379 -13.69 -16.76 -18.45
CA THR A 379 -14.02 -17.15 -17.08
C THR A 379 -13.93 -15.95 -16.16
N ALA A 380 -14.34 -16.10 -14.89
CA ALA A 380 -14.17 -15.06 -13.87
C ALA A 380 -12.72 -14.93 -13.39
N SER A 381 -11.89 -15.93 -13.64
CA SER A 381 -10.49 -16.02 -13.20
C SER A 381 -9.57 -15.16 -14.07
N ALA A 382 -8.38 -14.85 -13.57
CA ALA A 382 -7.42 -13.98 -14.26
C ALA A 382 -5.98 -14.41 -14.01
N PHE A 383 -5.12 -14.22 -15.00
CA PHE A 383 -3.67 -14.38 -14.85
C PHE A 383 -2.97 -13.08 -15.21
N PHE A 384 -1.96 -12.73 -14.41
CA PHE A 384 -1.10 -11.58 -14.57
C PHE A 384 0.31 -12.06 -14.99
N PRO A 385 0.57 -12.22 -16.29
CA PRO A 385 1.74 -12.95 -16.75
C PRO A 385 3.08 -12.23 -16.57
N TRP A 386 3.09 -10.93 -16.28
CA TRP A 386 4.32 -10.20 -15.93
C TRP A 386 4.53 -10.10 -14.43
N ALA A 387 3.44 -9.92 -13.68
CA ALA A 387 3.48 -9.90 -12.21
C ALA A 387 3.60 -11.29 -11.59
N GLY A 388 3.12 -12.33 -12.28
CA GLY A 388 3.13 -13.70 -11.82
C GLY A 388 2.06 -14.03 -10.78
N PHE A 389 0.86 -13.43 -10.90
CA PHE A 389 -0.27 -13.79 -10.05
C PHE A 389 -1.34 -14.54 -10.83
N ALA A 390 -1.68 -15.74 -10.37
CA ALA A 390 -2.85 -16.48 -10.83
C ALA A 390 -3.99 -16.24 -9.85
N VAL A 391 -5.13 -15.78 -10.37
CA VAL A 391 -6.37 -15.55 -9.62
C VAL A 391 -7.43 -16.53 -10.09
N MET A 392 -7.77 -17.47 -9.27
CA MET A 392 -8.80 -18.49 -9.53
C MET A 392 -10.06 -18.13 -8.76
N ARG A 393 -11.22 -18.11 -9.42
CA ARG A 393 -12.48 -17.79 -8.76
C ARG A 393 -13.68 -18.51 -9.35
N SER A 394 -14.67 -18.81 -8.51
CA SER A 394 -15.92 -19.42 -8.95
C SER A 394 -16.86 -18.43 -9.63
N GLY A 395 -16.70 -17.13 -9.37
CA GLY A 395 -17.56 -16.08 -9.89
C GLY A 395 -17.20 -14.72 -9.28
N TRP A 396 -18.09 -13.75 -9.46
CA TRP A 396 -17.98 -12.39 -8.91
C TRP A 396 -19.00 -12.11 -7.80
N GLU A 397 -19.80 -13.11 -7.43
CA GLU A 397 -20.81 -13.03 -6.40
C GLU A 397 -20.17 -12.78 -5.02
N GLU A 398 -20.99 -12.33 -4.06
CA GLU A 398 -20.52 -11.97 -2.73
C GLU A 398 -19.91 -13.15 -1.97
N ASP A 399 -20.42 -14.35 -2.19
CA ASP A 399 -20.00 -15.59 -1.52
C ASP A 399 -19.08 -16.47 -2.37
N ALA A 400 -18.54 -15.95 -3.49
CA ALA A 400 -17.64 -16.67 -4.38
C ALA A 400 -16.42 -17.25 -3.66
N LEU A 401 -15.90 -18.36 -4.17
CA LEU A 401 -14.58 -18.85 -3.82
C LEU A 401 -13.52 -18.12 -4.63
N TYR A 402 -12.39 -17.84 -4.00
CA TYR A 402 -11.28 -17.10 -4.59
C TYR A 402 -9.96 -17.63 -4.03
N LEU A 403 -8.99 -17.88 -4.91
CA LEU A 403 -7.62 -18.17 -4.53
C LEU A 403 -6.67 -17.28 -5.35
N SER A 404 -5.75 -16.60 -4.68
CA SER A 404 -4.59 -15.93 -5.29
C SER A 404 -3.36 -16.80 -5.09
N PHE A 405 -2.61 -17.04 -6.17
CA PHE A 405 -1.39 -17.85 -6.16
C PHE A 405 -0.24 -17.04 -6.75
N ASP A 406 0.86 -16.86 -6.00
CA ASP A 406 2.08 -16.20 -6.45
C ASP A 406 2.98 -17.21 -7.15
N VAL A 407 3.05 -17.14 -8.47
CA VAL A 407 3.94 -17.97 -9.31
C VAL A 407 5.12 -17.16 -9.86
N GLY A 408 5.21 -15.89 -9.48
CA GLY A 408 6.11 -14.90 -10.08
C GLY A 408 7.47 -14.75 -9.41
N PRO A 409 8.29 -13.85 -9.96
CA PRO A 409 9.55 -13.43 -9.36
C PRO A 409 9.31 -12.52 -8.16
N LEU A 410 10.39 -12.09 -7.51
CA LEU A 410 10.35 -11.04 -6.50
C LEU A 410 10.04 -9.67 -7.13
N GLY A 411 9.31 -8.80 -6.41
CA GLY A 411 9.11 -7.42 -6.79
C GLY A 411 10.40 -6.58 -6.73
N GLN A 412 10.35 -5.34 -7.21
CA GLN A 412 11.50 -4.42 -7.15
C GLN A 412 11.68 -3.80 -5.75
N GLY A 413 10.73 -3.98 -4.85
CA GLY A 413 10.79 -3.53 -3.45
C GLY A 413 9.78 -4.29 -2.60
N HIS A 414 9.89 -4.18 -1.26
CA HIS A 414 8.89 -4.63 -0.28
C HIS A 414 8.54 -6.14 -0.32
N TRP A 415 9.44 -6.98 -0.84
CA TRP A 415 9.23 -8.41 -1.02
C TRP A 415 9.53 -9.21 0.25
N HIS A 416 8.85 -10.34 0.39
CA HIS A 416 8.99 -11.31 1.47
C HIS A 416 9.63 -12.63 1.00
N GLN A 417 9.69 -13.62 1.88
CA GLN A 417 10.08 -15.00 1.56
C GLN A 417 8.81 -15.82 1.26
N ASP A 418 8.05 -15.39 0.28
CA ASP A 418 6.65 -15.79 0.04
C ASP A 418 6.43 -16.41 -1.36
N LYS A 419 7.48 -16.90 -2.00
CA LYS A 419 7.30 -17.52 -3.32
C LYS A 419 6.43 -18.78 -3.20
N LEU A 420 5.52 -18.94 -4.16
CA LEU A 420 4.48 -19.97 -4.21
C LEU A 420 3.44 -19.86 -3.08
N ASN A 421 3.31 -18.68 -2.45
CA ASN A 421 2.27 -18.42 -1.46
C ASN A 421 0.88 -18.44 -2.10
N ILE A 422 -0.12 -18.80 -1.30
CA ILE A 422 -1.54 -18.74 -1.64
C ILE A 422 -2.33 -17.97 -0.59
N ASN A 423 -3.38 -17.24 -1.04
CA ASN A 423 -4.44 -16.74 -0.18
C ASN A 423 -5.76 -17.36 -0.65
N LEU A 424 -6.57 -17.82 0.27
CA LEU A 424 -7.87 -18.44 -0.04
C LEU A 424 -9.01 -17.72 0.69
N TYR A 425 -10.05 -17.36 -0.07
CA TYR A 425 -11.24 -16.69 0.46
C TYR A 425 -12.52 -17.43 0.09
N GLN A 426 -13.50 -17.37 0.98
CA GLN A 426 -14.91 -17.57 0.64
C GLN A 426 -15.70 -16.32 1.05
N GLY A 427 -16.26 -15.63 0.08
CA GLY A 427 -16.83 -14.32 0.31
C GLY A 427 -15.79 -13.35 0.91
N ALA A 428 -16.18 -12.59 1.92
CA ALA A 428 -15.28 -11.68 2.61
C ALA A 428 -14.35 -12.36 3.63
N ARG A 429 -14.54 -13.66 3.91
CA ARG A 429 -13.72 -14.40 4.87
C ARG A 429 -12.46 -14.93 4.22
N GLU A 430 -11.32 -14.56 4.76
CA GLU A 430 -10.03 -15.15 4.43
C GLU A 430 -9.87 -16.46 5.19
N LEU A 431 -9.77 -17.56 4.46
CA LEU A 431 -9.68 -18.93 5.00
C LEU A 431 -8.23 -19.38 5.19
N ILE A 432 -7.37 -19.00 4.26
CA ILE A 432 -5.91 -19.14 4.35
C ILE A 432 -5.35 -17.76 4.12
N PHE A 433 -4.71 -17.19 5.13
CA PHE A 433 -4.31 -15.79 5.12
C PHE A 433 -2.82 -15.55 4.86
N ASP A 434 -2.51 -14.32 4.48
CA ASP A 434 -1.21 -13.69 4.56
C ASP A 434 -1.38 -12.36 5.29
N ASP A 435 -0.51 -12.00 6.24
CA ASP A 435 -0.72 -10.83 7.09
C ASP A 435 -0.11 -9.52 6.56
N GLY A 436 0.79 -9.61 5.57
CA GLY A 436 1.41 -8.43 4.96
C GLY A 436 2.59 -7.85 5.72
N GLY A 437 3.10 -8.51 6.76
CA GLY A 437 4.44 -8.29 7.35
C GLY A 437 4.62 -7.16 8.34
N GLY A 438 3.58 -6.42 8.73
CA GLY A 438 3.65 -5.45 9.85
C GLY A 438 4.49 -4.19 9.57
N GLN A 439 5.21 -3.71 10.58
CA GLN A 439 6.02 -2.47 10.54
C GLN A 439 7.38 -2.66 9.86
N TYR A 440 8.06 -1.53 9.53
CA TYR A 440 9.37 -1.57 8.83
C TYR A 440 10.59 -1.72 9.76
N GLU A 441 10.50 -1.26 11.01
CA GLU A 441 11.61 -1.37 11.94
C GLU A 441 11.87 -2.82 12.35
N ILE A 442 13.13 -3.18 12.55
CA ILE A 442 13.53 -4.54 12.93
C ILE A 442 12.94 -4.89 14.29
N SER A 443 12.13 -5.92 14.31
CA SER A 443 11.51 -6.50 15.49
C SER A 443 11.29 -8.00 15.26
N ASP A 444 10.96 -8.75 16.31
CA ASP A 444 10.59 -10.17 16.17
C ASP A 444 9.37 -10.32 15.26
N ALA A 445 8.39 -9.43 15.40
CA ALA A 445 7.19 -9.40 14.56
C ALA A 445 7.55 -9.17 13.09
N ARG A 446 8.37 -8.16 12.78
CA ARG A 446 8.82 -7.89 11.41
C ARG A 446 9.64 -9.04 10.85
N THR A 447 10.57 -9.58 11.65
CA THR A 447 11.43 -10.70 11.23
C THR A 447 10.59 -11.93 10.88
N TYR A 448 9.56 -12.21 11.67
CA TYR A 448 8.61 -13.28 11.41
C TYR A 448 7.75 -12.99 10.16
N GLY A 449 7.07 -11.86 10.12
CA GLY A 449 6.11 -11.50 9.07
C GLY A 449 6.69 -11.38 7.65
N VAL A 450 8.02 -11.22 7.50
CA VAL A 450 8.67 -11.25 6.17
C VAL A 450 9.31 -12.60 5.84
N SER A 451 9.27 -13.55 6.77
CA SER A 451 9.91 -14.86 6.63
C SER A 451 8.95 -15.91 6.07
N ALA A 452 9.49 -16.94 5.43
CA ALA A 452 8.70 -18.08 4.95
C ALA A 452 7.91 -18.80 6.06
N PHE A 453 8.21 -18.51 7.33
CA PHE A 453 7.49 -19.06 8.47
C PHE A 453 6.09 -18.47 8.67
N ASP A 454 5.81 -17.32 8.06
CA ASP A 454 4.53 -16.62 8.09
C ASP A 454 3.73 -16.74 6.79
N HIS A 455 4.25 -17.49 5.82
CA HIS A 455 3.64 -17.64 4.50
C HIS A 455 3.22 -19.08 4.22
N ASN A 456 2.25 -19.25 3.31
CA ASN A 456 1.68 -20.56 2.94
C ASN A 456 2.55 -21.22 1.87
N THR A 457 3.79 -21.56 2.24
CA THR A 457 4.81 -22.11 1.34
C THR A 457 5.59 -23.25 1.99
N ALA A 458 6.68 -23.71 1.35
CA ALA A 458 7.49 -24.82 1.82
C ALA A 458 8.79 -24.37 2.51
N LEU A 459 9.23 -25.20 3.45
CA LEU A 459 10.54 -25.16 4.09
C LEU A 459 11.34 -26.40 3.74
N ALA A 460 12.67 -26.32 3.74
CA ALA A 460 13.58 -27.46 3.65
C ALA A 460 14.54 -27.45 4.85
N ASP A 461 14.63 -28.57 5.58
CA ASP A 461 15.42 -28.72 6.81
C ASP A 461 15.14 -27.65 7.87
N GLY A 462 13.87 -27.19 7.94
CA GLY A 462 13.45 -26.12 8.84
C GLY A 462 13.97 -24.73 8.44
N LEU A 463 14.50 -24.57 7.23
CA LEU A 463 14.96 -23.31 6.67
C LEU A 463 13.93 -22.74 5.71
N GLY A 464 13.66 -21.44 5.82
CA GLY A 464 12.80 -20.69 4.89
C GLY A 464 13.52 -20.34 3.59
N GLN A 465 12.77 -19.85 2.65
CA GLN A 465 13.27 -19.26 1.39
C GLN A 465 14.23 -18.10 1.67
N ASN A 466 15.06 -17.74 0.72
CA ASN A 466 15.84 -16.51 0.83
C ASN A 466 15.12 -15.35 0.10
N ARG A 467 15.56 -14.11 0.38
CA ARG A 467 14.99 -12.89 -0.23
C ARG A 467 15.82 -12.40 -1.44
N ASP A 468 16.66 -13.24 -1.99
CA ASP A 468 17.45 -12.97 -3.19
C ASP A 468 17.06 -13.96 -4.28
N GLY A 469 16.49 -13.48 -5.34
CA GLY A 469 16.03 -14.26 -6.46
C GLY A 469 15.78 -13.35 -7.68
N PRO A 470 15.31 -13.92 -8.78
CA PRO A 470 14.94 -13.16 -9.95
C PRO A 470 13.92 -12.07 -9.60
N ARG A 471 14.15 -10.88 -10.15
CA ARG A 471 13.21 -9.75 -10.03
C ARG A 471 12.28 -9.71 -11.23
N VAL A 472 11.13 -9.10 -11.01
CA VAL A 472 10.19 -8.82 -12.09
C VAL A 472 10.90 -8.14 -13.25
N SER A 473 10.63 -8.62 -14.46
CA SER A 473 11.25 -8.17 -15.71
C SER A 473 10.18 -7.91 -16.77
N PRO A 474 10.54 -7.34 -17.93
CA PRO A 474 9.60 -7.22 -19.06
C PRO A 474 9.15 -8.55 -19.70
N GLU A 475 9.71 -9.67 -19.29
CA GLU A 475 9.40 -10.99 -19.81
C GLU A 475 8.17 -11.59 -19.14
N LYS A 476 7.37 -12.32 -19.91
CA LYS A 476 6.21 -13.05 -19.39
C LYS A 476 6.67 -14.29 -18.64
N ILE A 477 5.93 -14.60 -17.59
CA ILE A 477 6.09 -15.84 -16.82
C ILE A 477 5.17 -16.89 -17.47
N ASP A 478 5.73 -18.06 -17.71
CA ASP A 478 4.96 -19.25 -18.05
C ASP A 478 4.59 -19.98 -16.75
N ALA A 479 3.29 -20.05 -16.45
CA ALA A 479 2.73 -20.71 -15.27
C ALA A 479 1.85 -21.90 -15.65
N GLY A 480 1.92 -22.39 -16.90
CA GLY A 480 1.01 -23.41 -17.40
C GLY A 480 -0.46 -23.04 -17.20
N TRP A 481 -0.79 -21.73 -17.26
CA TRP A 481 -2.11 -21.23 -16.93
C TRP A 481 -3.21 -21.75 -17.82
N ILE A 482 -4.20 -22.41 -17.22
CA ILE A 482 -5.44 -22.84 -17.87
C ILE A 482 -6.61 -22.26 -17.05
N SER A 483 -7.58 -21.66 -17.73
CA SER A 483 -8.83 -21.23 -17.09
C SER A 483 -10.00 -21.54 -18.01
N GLU A 484 -10.75 -22.53 -17.61
CA GLU A 484 -11.89 -23.06 -18.34
C GLU A 484 -13.01 -23.48 -17.38
N GLU A 485 -14.16 -23.78 -17.90
CA GLU A 485 -15.13 -24.58 -17.17
C GLU A 485 -14.84 -26.06 -17.50
N PRO A 486 -14.64 -26.97 -16.51
CA PRO A 486 -14.97 -26.79 -15.09
C PRO A 486 -13.79 -26.51 -14.15
N PHE A 487 -12.60 -26.12 -14.63
CA PHE A 487 -11.45 -25.94 -13.74
C PHE A 487 -10.53 -24.79 -14.12
N ASP A 488 -9.73 -24.33 -13.14
CA ASP A 488 -8.53 -23.51 -13.36
C ASP A 488 -7.29 -24.30 -12.94
N TYR A 489 -6.14 -23.99 -13.55
CA TYR A 489 -4.83 -24.56 -13.23
C TYR A 489 -3.73 -23.52 -13.35
N ALA A 490 -2.76 -23.59 -12.43
CA ALA A 490 -1.51 -22.86 -12.52
C ALA A 490 -0.39 -23.61 -11.80
N GLU A 491 0.86 -23.41 -12.25
CA GLU A 491 2.05 -23.92 -11.58
C GLU A 491 3.13 -22.86 -11.44
N GLY A 492 3.97 -23.03 -10.41
CA GLY A 492 5.14 -22.21 -10.18
C GLY A 492 6.27 -23.04 -9.56
N THR A 493 7.50 -22.57 -9.76
CA THR A 493 8.69 -23.21 -9.22
C THR A 493 9.58 -22.23 -8.50
N TYR A 494 10.09 -22.64 -7.32
CA TYR A 494 11.09 -21.94 -6.54
C TYR A 494 12.37 -22.80 -6.41
N GLU A 495 13.52 -22.21 -6.74
CA GLU A 495 14.83 -22.90 -6.65
C GLU A 495 15.98 -21.97 -6.28
N ASP A 496 15.69 -20.79 -5.71
CA ASP A 496 16.70 -19.75 -5.41
C ASP A 496 17.47 -20.00 -4.11
N GLY A 497 17.14 -21.07 -3.37
CA GLY A 497 17.83 -21.53 -2.19
C GLY A 497 17.12 -21.26 -0.87
N PHE A 498 17.53 -21.97 0.16
CA PHE A 498 16.95 -21.94 1.50
C PHE A 498 17.97 -21.47 2.53
N GLY A 499 17.47 -20.78 3.56
CA GLY A 499 18.27 -20.27 4.66
C GLY A 499 19.18 -19.09 4.29
N PRO A 500 19.88 -18.52 5.30
CA PRO A 500 20.70 -17.32 5.13
C PRO A 500 21.92 -17.54 4.22
N GLU A 501 22.39 -18.78 4.10
CA GLU A 501 23.50 -19.15 3.21
C GLU A 501 23.06 -19.45 1.77
N LYS A 502 21.76 -19.29 1.47
CA LYS A 502 21.16 -19.52 0.15
C LYS A 502 21.48 -20.91 -0.41
N LYS A 503 21.44 -21.91 0.46
CA LYS A 503 21.75 -23.28 0.07
C LYS A 503 20.68 -23.78 -0.91
N LYS A 504 21.14 -24.27 -2.06
CA LYS A 504 20.26 -24.90 -3.05
C LYS A 504 19.96 -26.34 -2.63
N LEU A 505 19.27 -26.51 -1.50
CA LEU A 505 18.93 -27.80 -0.92
C LEU A 505 17.86 -28.51 -1.78
N ALA A 506 16.87 -27.78 -2.20
CA ALA A 506 15.73 -28.34 -2.92
C ALA A 506 15.20 -27.39 -4.00
N ARG A 507 14.46 -27.95 -4.93
CA ARG A 507 13.52 -27.29 -5.83
C ARG A 507 12.13 -27.57 -5.33
N HIS A 508 11.30 -26.55 -5.21
CA HIS A 508 9.87 -26.67 -4.88
C HIS A 508 9.03 -26.26 -6.08
N THR A 509 8.22 -27.18 -6.57
CA THR A 509 7.19 -26.89 -7.59
C THR A 509 5.83 -27.07 -6.97
N ARG A 510 5.01 -26.01 -6.98
CA ARG A 510 3.61 -26.04 -6.55
C ARG A 510 2.70 -25.97 -7.75
N ARG A 511 1.71 -26.85 -7.79
CA ARG A 511 0.62 -26.87 -8.75
C ARG A 511 -0.68 -26.70 -8.02
N VAL A 512 -1.52 -25.78 -8.49
CA VAL A 512 -2.83 -25.53 -7.94
C VAL A 512 -3.89 -25.79 -9.00
N ARG A 513 -4.88 -26.59 -8.68
CA ARG A 513 -6.03 -26.85 -9.51
C ARG A 513 -7.30 -26.54 -8.74
N PHE A 514 -8.17 -25.70 -9.30
CA PHE A 514 -9.46 -25.36 -8.76
C PHE A 514 -10.56 -26.14 -9.51
N GLU A 515 -11.19 -27.10 -8.87
CA GLU A 515 -12.40 -27.79 -9.34
C GLU A 515 -13.63 -26.95 -9.02
N LYS A 516 -14.06 -26.17 -10.01
CA LYS A 516 -15.13 -25.17 -9.84
C LYS A 516 -16.50 -25.79 -9.60
N PRO A 517 -17.29 -25.20 -8.70
CA PRO A 517 -16.97 -24.10 -7.79
C PRO A 517 -16.62 -24.62 -6.37
N ASP A 518 -16.11 -25.83 -6.22
CA ASP A 518 -16.27 -26.58 -4.98
C ASP A 518 -15.00 -26.70 -4.11
N PHE A 519 -13.82 -26.99 -4.71
CA PHE A 519 -12.58 -27.23 -3.93
C PHE A 519 -11.31 -27.03 -4.73
N PHE A 520 -10.17 -26.94 -4.03
CA PHE A 520 -8.85 -26.82 -4.62
C PHE A 520 -8.01 -28.05 -4.32
N LEU A 521 -7.24 -28.51 -5.31
CA LEU A 521 -6.18 -29.49 -5.18
C LEU A 521 -4.83 -28.80 -5.29
N ILE A 522 -3.93 -29.08 -4.37
CA ILE A 522 -2.55 -28.60 -4.39
C ILE A 522 -1.62 -29.80 -4.45
N ARG A 523 -0.65 -29.76 -5.38
CA ARG A 523 0.49 -30.67 -5.41
C ARG A 523 1.76 -29.86 -5.22
N ASP A 524 2.47 -30.18 -4.13
CA ASP A 524 3.79 -29.64 -3.83
C ASP A 524 4.82 -30.74 -4.02
N GLU A 525 5.70 -30.55 -4.99
CA GLU A 525 6.78 -31.44 -5.32
C GLU A 525 8.11 -30.79 -4.88
N LEU A 526 8.81 -31.45 -3.97
CA LEU A 526 10.10 -31.02 -3.48
C LEU A 526 11.16 -32.04 -3.88
N THR A 527 12.16 -31.59 -4.63
CA THR A 527 13.22 -32.42 -5.21
C THR A 527 14.57 -31.93 -4.70
N SER A 528 15.38 -32.84 -4.16
CA SER A 528 16.73 -32.53 -3.68
C SER A 528 17.63 -32.03 -4.81
N ARG A 529 18.42 -31.00 -4.53
CA ARG A 529 19.39 -30.40 -5.47
C ARG A 529 20.85 -30.74 -5.13
N ASP A 530 21.07 -31.34 -3.99
CA ASP A 530 22.42 -31.76 -3.50
C ASP A 530 22.53 -33.26 -3.24
N GLU A 531 21.55 -34.04 -3.75
CA GLU A 531 21.50 -35.49 -3.70
C GLU A 531 21.37 -36.09 -2.28
N ARG A 532 21.13 -35.25 -1.25
CA ARG A 532 20.94 -35.71 0.13
C ARG A 532 19.43 -35.84 0.43
N GLU A 533 19.13 -36.53 1.49
CA GLU A 533 17.81 -36.55 2.08
C GLU A 533 17.59 -35.27 2.90
N HIS A 534 16.43 -34.68 2.74
CA HIS A 534 15.97 -33.49 3.45
C HIS A 534 14.62 -33.74 4.10
N VAL A 535 14.31 -32.95 5.11
CA VAL A 535 12.99 -32.87 5.71
C VAL A 535 12.26 -31.67 5.11
N TYR A 536 11.14 -31.93 4.44
CA TYR A 536 10.32 -30.90 3.84
C TYR A 536 9.09 -30.62 4.70
N GLU A 537 8.67 -29.35 4.77
CA GLU A 537 7.50 -28.96 5.56
C GLU A 537 6.68 -27.92 4.77
N LEU A 538 5.37 -28.14 4.65
CA LEU A 538 4.40 -27.17 4.12
C LEU A 538 3.69 -26.47 5.25
N LEU A 539 3.39 -25.18 5.08
CA LEU A 539 2.69 -24.34 6.04
C LEU A 539 1.40 -23.80 5.45
N PHE A 540 0.33 -23.76 6.28
CA PHE A 540 -0.92 -23.07 5.99
C PHE A 540 -1.35 -22.26 7.21
N HIS A 541 -1.69 -20.98 7.04
CA HIS A 541 -1.98 -20.04 8.12
C HIS A 541 -3.47 -19.71 8.16
N LEU A 542 -4.07 -19.82 9.35
CA LEU A 542 -5.49 -19.62 9.59
C LEU A 542 -5.68 -18.60 10.72
N ASP A 543 -6.47 -17.55 10.48
CA ASP A 543 -6.80 -16.53 11.49
C ASP A 543 -7.85 -17.06 12.48
N THR A 544 -7.51 -18.13 13.17
CA THR A 544 -8.30 -18.75 14.24
C THR A 544 -7.38 -19.52 15.18
N LEU A 545 -7.82 -19.74 16.41
CA LEU A 545 -7.18 -20.66 17.38
C LEU A 545 -7.96 -21.98 17.53
N ARG A 546 -9.09 -22.11 16.85
CA ARG A 546 -10.00 -23.25 17.01
C ARG A 546 -10.00 -24.11 15.77
N PHE A 547 -9.92 -25.39 15.98
CA PHE A 547 -10.02 -26.40 14.93
C PHE A 547 -10.54 -27.71 15.48
N THR A 548 -10.93 -28.61 14.60
CA THR A 548 -11.27 -30.03 14.92
C THR A 548 -10.51 -30.95 13.98
N ARG A 549 -10.36 -32.21 14.39
CA ARG A 549 -9.87 -33.31 13.56
C ARG A 549 -11.04 -34.24 13.29
N PRO A 550 -11.61 -34.18 12.05
CA PRO A 550 -12.75 -35.04 11.73
C PRO A 550 -12.36 -36.53 11.77
N GLU A 551 -13.08 -37.35 12.47
CA GLU A 551 -12.83 -38.81 12.56
C GLU A 551 -12.88 -39.51 11.19
N SER A 552 -13.72 -38.99 10.27
CA SER A 552 -13.84 -39.51 8.91
C SER A 552 -12.62 -39.24 8.02
N PHE A 553 -11.71 -38.33 8.45
CA PHE A 553 -10.52 -37.93 7.67
C PHE A 553 -9.28 -37.89 8.54
N PRO A 554 -8.59 -39.02 8.73
CA PRO A 554 -7.32 -39.05 9.49
C PRO A 554 -6.31 -38.04 8.97
N GLY A 555 -5.70 -37.26 9.86
CA GLY A 555 -4.75 -36.24 9.52
C GLY A 555 -5.36 -34.90 9.02
N ALA A 556 -6.66 -34.82 8.80
CA ALA A 556 -7.28 -33.56 8.39
C ALA A 556 -7.41 -32.55 9.53
N ILE A 557 -7.39 -31.28 9.18
CA ILE A 557 -7.71 -30.14 10.03
C ILE A 557 -8.93 -29.42 9.46
N LEU A 558 -9.98 -29.31 10.26
CA LEU A 558 -11.13 -28.45 9.97
C LEU A 558 -11.08 -27.24 10.88
N SER A 559 -10.98 -26.06 10.29
CA SER A 559 -10.97 -24.79 11.03
C SER A 559 -12.28 -24.56 11.79
N ASN A 560 -12.26 -23.64 12.74
CA ASN A 560 -13.46 -23.09 13.37
C ASN A 560 -13.26 -21.58 13.57
N PHE A 561 -13.64 -20.81 12.57
CA PHE A 561 -13.59 -19.35 12.62
C PHE A 561 -14.75 -18.74 13.44
N GLY A 562 -15.73 -19.55 13.79
CA GLY A 562 -16.95 -19.10 14.48
C GLY A 562 -17.93 -18.35 13.58
N GLY A 563 -17.70 -18.36 12.26
CA GLY A 563 -18.48 -17.70 11.23
C GLY A 563 -19.33 -18.64 10.39
N GLU A 564 -19.63 -18.22 9.15
CA GLU A 564 -20.49 -18.95 8.20
C GLU A 564 -19.73 -19.97 7.35
N CYS A 565 -18.41 -19.88 7.28
CA CYS A 565 -17.58 -20.77 6.48
C CYS A 565 -16.31 -21.20 7.22
N GLU A 566 -15.86 -22.39 6.90
CA GLU A 566 -14.70 -23.07 7.44
C GLU A 566 -13.84 -23.62 6.30
N ILE A 567 -12.62 -24.06 6.59
CA ILE A 567 -11.75 -24.75 5.65
C ILE A 567 -11.39 -26.14 6.17
N LEU A 568 -11.60 -27.15 5.35
CA LEU A 568 -11.04 -28.48 5.55
C LEU A 568 -9.72 -28.58 4.79
N ILE A 569 -8.62 -28.76 5.51
CA ILE A 569 -7.31 -29.06 4.97
C ILE A 569 -7.09 -30.55 5.12
N LEU A 570 -7.14 -31.28 4.01
CA LEU A 570 -7.07 -32.74 4.00
C LEU A 570 -5.81 -33.21 3.26
N PRO A 571 -4.83 -33.81 3.96
CA PRO A 571 -3.74 -34.53 3.33
C PRO A 571 -4.23 -35.75 2.54
N LEU A 572 -3.74 -35.91 1.32
CA LEU A 572 -3.96 -37.09 0.50
C LEU A 572 -2.65 -37.86 0.32
N ALA A 573 -2.69 -39.18 0.24
CA ALA A 573 -1.51 -40.02 -0.02
C ALA A 573 -0.34 -39.79 0.96
N VAL A 574 -0.61 -39.85 2.27
CA VAL A 574 0.28 -39.46 3.38
C VAL A 574 1.48 -40.40 3.62
N ALA A 575 1.80 -41.32 2.71
CA ALA A 575 2.99 -42.15 2.83
C ALA A 575 4.27 -41.29 2.89
N GLY A 576 5.11 -41.52 3.90
CA GLY A 576 6.33 -40.74 4.10
C GLY A 576 6.18 -39.42 4.82
N GLU A 577 5.02 -39.17 5.45
CA GLU A 577 4.74 -37.94 6.22
C GLU A 577 4.53 -38.22 7.72
N GLU A 578 4.88 -37.23 8.53
CA GLU A 578 4.47 -37.18 9.94
C GLU A 578 2.99 -36.80 10.05
N GLU A 579 2.37 -37.05 11.23
CA GLU A 579 1.02 -36.55 11.52
C GLU A 579 0.99 -35.01 11.41
N PRO A 580 0.03 -34.42 10.69
CA PRO A 580 -0.08 -32.97 10.55
C PRO A 580 -0.18 -32.26 11.90
N THR A 581 0.58 -31.19 12.04
CA THR A 581 0.64 -30.37 13.26
C THR A 581 -0.31 -29.17 13.13
N ALA A 582 -0.80 -28.69 14.27
CA ALA A 582 -1.56 -27.45 14.38
C ALA A 582 -0.96 -26.67 15.56
N VAL A 583 -0.29 -25.57 15.28
CA VAL A 583 0.53 -24.84 16.24
C VAL A 583 0.07 -23.38 16.31
N SER A 584 0.01 -22.84 17.52
CA SER A 584 -0.34 -21.45 17.78
C SER A 584 0.60 -20.84 18.83
N GLY A 585 1.06 -19.61 18.60
CA GLY A 585 1.81 -18.85 19.60
C GLY A 585 3.18 -19.42 19.98
N ARG A 586 3.81 -20.24 19.13
CA ARG A 586 5.12 -20.80 19.39
C ARG A 586 6.24 -19.80 19.13
N THR A 587 7.08 -19.57 20.14
CA THR A 587 8.25 -18.66 20.08
C THR A 587 9.57 -19.45 19.96
N GLY A 588 10.68 -18.74 19.71
CA GLY A 588 12.03 -19.31 19.63
C GLY A 588 12.34 -19.90 18.25
N ALA A 589 13.26 -20.86 18.22
CA ALA A 589 13.67 -21.50 16.95
C ALA A 589 12.47 -22.18 16.28
N GLY A 590 12.19 -21.82 15.03
CA GLY A 590 11.03 -22.32 14.30
C GLY A 590 9.69 -21.72 14.80
N MET A 591 9.71 -20.43 15.06
CA MET A 591 8.53 -19.62 15.39
C MET A 591 7.36 -19.92 14.46
N ARG A 592 6.14 -20.11 15.01
CA ARG A 592 4.92 -20.53 14.29
C ARG A 592 3.67 -20.00 14.97
N GLY A 593 2.63 -19.83 14.18
CA GLY A 593 1.28 -19.60 14.69
C GLY A 593 1.06 -18.20 15.23
N TRP A 594 1.50 -17.21 14.45
CA TRP A 594 1.32 -15.80 14.75
C TRP A 594 0.68 -15.07 13.57
N TYR A 595 0.07 -13.96 13.88
CA TYR A 595 -0.42 -12.94 12.98
C TYR A 595 0.25 -11.61 13.35
N VAL A 596 0.78 -10.89 12.39
CA VAL A 596 1.43 -9.58 12.60
C VAL A 596 0.44 -8.48 12.25
N GLY A 597 0.05 -7.67 13.23
CA GLY A 597 -0.81 -6.50 12.99
C GLY A 597 -0.09 -5.40 12.22
N ARG A 598 -0.87 -4.61 11.48
CA ARG A 598 -0.37 -3.44 10.74
C ARG A 598 0.30 -2.43 11.67
N ASN A 599 1.52 -1.95 11.31
CA ASN A 599 2.29 -0.97 12.07
C ASN A 599 2.47 -1.32 13.56
N GLU A 600 2.27 -2.59 13.90
CA GLU A 600 2.44 -3.11 15.25
C GLU A 600 3.75 -3.88 15.35
N ALA A 601 4.43 -3.72 16.48
CA ALA A 601 5.56 -4.60 16.85
C ALA A 601 5.05 -5.81 17.66
N THR A 602 3.77 -6.18 17.49
CA THR A 602 3.06 -7.14 18.32
C THR A 602 2.65 -8.35 17.48
N LEU A 603 2.84 -9.51 18.04
CA LEU A 603 2.41 -10.79 17.49
C LEU A 603 1.09 -11.20 18.15
N HIS A 604 0.10 -11.53 17.35
CA HIS A 604 -1.18 -12.08 17.79
C HIS A 604 -1.22 -13.59 17.50
N PRO A 605 -1.60 -14.45 18.45
CA PRO A 605 -1.67 -15.88 18.18
C PRO A 605 -2.66 -16.20 17.06
N ALA A 606 -2.20 -16.97 16.08
CA ALA A 606 -3.00 -17.54 14.99
C ALA A 606 -2.65 -19.03 14.86
N LEU A 607 -3.28 -19.75 13.96
CA LEU A 607 -3.03 -21.18 13.77
C LEU A 607 -2.16 -21.39 12.53
N THR A 608 -1.03 -22.08 12.67
CA THR A 608 -0.27 -22.65 11.55
C THR A 608 -0.50 -24.17 11.49
N VAL A 609 -1.01 -24.65 10.37
CA VAL A 609 -1.07 -26.08 10.05
C VAL A 609 0.19 -26.46 9.31
N GLY A 610 0.95 -27.42 9.83
CA GLY A 610 2.19 -27.93 9.25
C GLY A 610 2.02 -29.36 8.75
N ARG A 611 2.48 -29.66 7.51
CA ARG A 611 2.65 -31.00 6.97
C ARG A 611 4.13 -31.25 6.75
N LYS A 612 4.66 -32.35 7.27
CA LYS A 612 6.10 -32.58 7.29
C LYS A 612 6.43 -33.99 6.80
N SER A 613 7.42 -34.10 5.90
CA SER A 613 7.92 -35.39 5.42
C SER A 613 8.87 -36.01 6.43
N PHE A 614 9.02 -37.34 6.38
CA PHE A 614 10.26 -37.98 6.84
C PHE A 614 11.43 -37.58 5.92
N PRO A 615 12.69 -37.80 6.34
CA PRO A 615 13.82 -37.53 5.47
C PRO A 615 13.70 -38.27 4.12
N ALA A 616 13.78 -37.52 3.02
CA ALA A 616 13.68 -38.06 1.67
C ALA A 616 14.46 -37.18 0.68
N LYS A 617 14.93 -37.75 -0.44
CA LYS A 617 15.48 -36.96 -1.55
C LYS A 617 14.37 -36.17 -2.23
N ASP A 618 13.32 -36.87 -2.59
CA ASP A 618 12.16 -36.29 -3.26
C ASP A 618 10.90 -36.61 -2.45
N HIS A 619 9.98 -35.65 -2.36
CA HIS A 619 8.70 -35.84 -1.71
C HIS A 619 7.60 -35.06 -2.43
N VAL A 620 6.41 -35.66 -2.49
CA VAL A 620 5.23 -35.04 -3.07
C VAL A 620 4.11 -35.00 -2.05
N PHE A 621 3.69 -33.79 -1.69
CA PHE A 621 2.49 -33.58 -0.89
C PHE A 621 1.29 -33.34 -1.81
N HIS A 622 0.20 -34.05 -1.56
CA HIS A 622 -1.11 -33.73 -2.15
C HIS A 622 -2.02 -33.20 -1.04
N THR A 623 -2.58 -31.99 -1.23
CA THR A 623 -3.49 -31.36 -0.27
C THR A 623 -4.80 -31.03 -0.96
N LEU A 624 -5.92 -31.49 -0.37
CA LEU A 624 -7.24 -31.06 -0.76
C LEU A 624 -7.72 -29.96 0.21
N LEU A 625 -8.05 -28.80 -0.35
CA LEU A 625 -8.63 -27.67 0.38
C LEU A 625 -10.11 -27.58 0.03
N VAL A 626 -10.98 -27.82 1.01
CA VAL A 626 -12.43 -27.76 0.81
C VAL A 626 -13.03 -26.67 1.69
N PRO A 627 -13.41 -25.53 1.12
CA PRO A 627 -14.26 -24.57 1.82
C PRO A 627 -15.66 -25.15 2.07
N VAL A 628 -16.07 -25.15 3.34
CA VAL A 628 -17.37 -25.68 3.77
C VAL A 628 -18.18 -24.62 4.48
N ARG A 629 -19.47 -24.55 4.22
CA ARG A 629 -20.37 -23.66 4.95
C ARG A 629 -20.74 -24.28 6.29
N ARG A 630 -21.00 -23.44 7.26
CA ARG A 630 -21.41 -23.91 8.58
C ARG A 630 -22.65 -24.76 8.50
N GLY A 631 -22.56 -25.99 9.03
CA GLY A 631 -23.65 -26.98 8.99
C GLY A 631 -23.78 -27.75 7.68
N GLU A 632 -22.92 -27.44 6.69
CA GLU A 632 -22.83 -28.25 5.47
C GLU A 632 -22.17 -29.59 5.78
N ARG A 633 -22.59 -30.63 5.08
CA ARG A 633 -21.94 -31.93 5.19
C ARG A 633 -20.57 -31.89 4.57
N LEU A 634 -19.61 -32.50 5.25
CA LEU A 634 -18.28 -32.70 4.67
C LEU A 634 -18.39 -33.56 3.40
N PRO A 635 -17.47 -33.40 2.43
CA PRO A 635 -17.45 -34.23 1.23
C PRO A 635 -17.25 -35.72 1.58
N GLU A 636 -17.74 -36.61 0.73
CA GLU A 636 -17.34 -38.00 0.74
C GLU A 636 -16.08 -38.11 -0.17
N ILE A 637 -15.01 -38.66 0.39
CA ILE A 637 -13.71 -38.72 -0.29
C ILE A 637 -13.15 -40.12 -0.15
N ALA A 638 -12.74 -40.70 -1.29
CA ALA A 638 -12.03 -41.98 -1.34
C ALA A 638 -10.87 -41.88 -2.31
N LEU A 639 -9.70 -42.35 -1.89
CA LEU A 639 -8.48 -42.43 -2.73
C LEU A 639 -8.16 -43.93 -2.92
N THR A 640 -8.08 -44.37 -4.20
CA THR A 640 -7.73 -45.75 -4.54
C THR A 640 -6.59 -45.70 -5.58
N GLY A 641 -5.36 -46.01 -5.16
CA GLY A 641 -4.16 -45.72 -5.95
C GLY A 641 -4.09 -44.22 -6.20
N ASP A 642 -3.95 -43.84 -7.45
CA ASP A 642 -3.94 -42.41 -7.86
C ASP A 642 -5.33 -41.86 -8.19
N THR A 643 -6.39 -42.66 -8.07
CA THR A 643 -7.75 -42.21 -8.41
C THR A 643 -8.46 -41.65 -7.17
N LEU A 644 -8.75 -40.35 -7.20
CA LEU A 644 -9.46 -39.61 -6.19
C LEU A 644 -10.94 -39.47 -6.57
N HIS A 645 -11.80 -40.00 -5.72
CA HIS A 645 -13.26 -39.84 -5.81
C HIS A 645 -13.70 -38.77 -4.79
N VAL A 646 -14.40 -37.75 -5.22
CA VAL A 646 -14.95 -36.68 -4.38
C VAL A 646 -16.42 -36.52 -4.71
N THR A 647 -17.27 -36.75 -3.71
CA THR A 647 -18.70 -36.40 -3.79
C THR A 647 -19.00 -35.25 -2.84
N PHE A 648 -19.34 -34.11 -3.39
CA PHE A 648 -19.62 -32.90 -2.64
C PHE A 648 -20.72 -32.06 -3.31
N ARG A 649 -21.63 -31.50 -2.51
CA ARG A 649 -22.77 -30.70 -2.99
C ARG A 649 -23.60 -31.41 -4.05
N GLY A 650 -23.76 -32.71 -3.93
CA GLY A 650 -24.52 -33.53 -4.86
C GLY A 650 -23.84 -33.83 -6.21
N LYS A 651 -22.58 -33.49 -6.35
CA LYS A 651 -21.75 -33.76 -7.53
C LYS A 651 -20.65 -34.74 -7.20
N SER A 652 -20.45 -35.77 -8.03
CA SER A 652 -19.32 -36.68 -7.93
C SER A 652 -18.29 -36.40 -9.00
N ARG A 653 -17.02 -36.34 -8.62
CA ARG A 653 -15.87 -36.18 -9.50
C ARG A 653 -14.91 -37.34 -9.29
N VAL A 654 -14.30 -37.78 -10.37
CA VAL A 654 -13.26 -38.81 -10.37
C VAL A 654 -12.03 -38.16 -11.05
N LEU A 655 -10.95 -38.04 -10.28
CA LEU A 655 -9.74 -37.33 -10.68
C LEU A 655 -8.55 -38.28 -10.58
N ASP A 656 -7.75 -38.34 -11.64
CA ASP A 656 -6.50 -39.12 -11.65
C ASP A 656 -5.33 -38.21 -11.25
N LEU A 657 -4.82 -38.39 -10.03
CA LEU A 657 -3.72 -37.59 -9.47
C LEU A 657 -2.40 -37.74 -10.23
N SER A 658 -2.22 -38.79 -11.06
CA SER A 658 -1.02 -39.00 -11.87
C SER A 658 -1.06 -38.19 -13.18
N ALA A 659 -2.26 -38.00 -13.77
CA ALA A 659 -2.49 -37.35 -15.05
C ALA A 659 -2.96 -35.88 -14.93
N LEU A 660 -3.58 -35.53 -13.79
CA LEU A 660 -4.27 -34.26 -13.57
C LEU A 660 -3.41 -33.00 -13.72
N TRP A 661 -2.10 -33.15 -13.64
CA TRP A 661 -1.12 -32.05 -13.52
C TRP A 661 -0.38 -31.75 -14.82
N LYS A 662 -0.75 -32.37 -15.93
CA LYS A 662 -0.20 -32.06 -17.26
C LYS A 662 -1.20 -31.17 -18.01
N PRO A 663 -0.73 -30.09 -18.67
CA PRO A 663 -1.54 -29.42 -19.69
C PRO A 663 -1.93 -30.43 -20.77
N GLU A 664 -3.21 -30.48 -21.13
CA GLU A 664 -3.62 -31.27 -22.32
C GLU A 664 -2.91 -30.69 -23.57
N GLY A 665 -1.91 -31.36 -24.09
CA GLY A 665 -1.21 -30.95 -25.33
C GLY A 665 0.24 -31.39 -25.46
N GLU A 666 0.88 -31.94 -24.42
CA GLU A 666 2.26 -32.44 -24.53
C GLU A 666 2.43 -33.94 -24.80
N ASP A 667 1.35 -34.68 -25.01
CA ASP A 667 1.41 -36.06 -25.45
C ASP A 667 1.38 -36.11 -26.98
N GLY A 668 2.52 -35.85 -27.64
CA GLY A 668 2.60 -36.11 -29.08
C GLY A 668 3.61 -35.33 -29.89
N ALA A 669 4.86 -35.33 -29.48
CA ALA A 669 5.97 -35.14 -30.42
C ALA A 669 7.22 -35.86 -29.90
N GLU A 670 7.33 -37.15 -30.16
CA GLU A 670 8.62 -37.82 -30.34
C GLU A 670 9.07 -37.73 -31.78
#